data_4fbccbaae33e595e9ee537c6f9eb678b
#
_entry.id   4fbccbaae33e595e9ee537c6f9eb678b
#
_cell.length_a   1.000
_cell.length_b   1.000
_cell.length_c   1.000
_cell.angle_alpha   90.00
_cell.angle_beta   90.00
_cell.angle_gamma   90.00
#
_symmetry.space_group_name_H-M   'P 1'
#
loop_
_entity.id
_entity.type
_entity.pdbx_description
1 polymer ?
#
loop_
_entity_poly.entity_id
_entity_poly.type
_entity_poly.pdbx_seq_one_letter_code
_entity_poly.pdbx_strand_id
1 'polypeptide(L)'
;MGRGHTAKLLGAAVALTASISGSQAQVALPPIDVSWTRLNSGMVGTSTSIITSQDIESSPAQNLPDILSQQVGIQVQHLLSSTNGSRDTVDLRGFGVFAQSNVLMLVNGRRVQDFDLQGFDFSSIPLNSIERIEITRGNSGTTLYGDGAIGGVINIVLKKGSSPGATNRVEAFGGSYQYWEGRASAAATSGPWSVGAFGNAISSGGYRVNSALRQRNINATLNYATPNLGAYFSVAGDRQFQGLPAGLNNFNNPGGFPFSLETPWQSNTPLDWGKKQAINFATGFNATLSPGVELIVDGSVRRKFQQAQFYNYFESAPPFAYTVGGATSMNYVDTVMTTSSVTPRLDVSHQLFGLPNRLLTGIDFYNTQYNSDRPTAPGLVPVHNYDIQQRTLGFYAMNTTALRPDTDISIGGRIQKNSVNARDSYSAFNDPNAGFYPNNPEIPPFDQSEWQWAAHLGLEHRFSNAFAVFGRAARAFRLGNADERVGAGGPFIFIVPTFDLKTQTSWDVEGGLRVNLGQFRLESSVYLMRLNNEIHFLPAIGVDINLDPTQRVGWETAAFYQINNAMRVRGGVTYINATFREGPFAGNDIPLVSQWSGYAGLTWDVVPKWLTLDVTSRLFGSRRMDNDQANLQPLIPAQATVDVKLGGKYDRFFWSAALLNVFDAHYYDYAIASGGIAAGPFFPAGLPPTIGLFNAFPLAGRTFLLQAGATF
;
A
#
# COMPACT_ATOMS: atom_id res chain seq x y z
N MET A 1 -29.91 25.40 39.33
CA MET A 1 -28.83 26.36 39.52
C MET A 1 -27.56 25.71 39.02
N GLY A 2 -26.87 26.03 37.97
CA GLY A 2 -26.82 27.20 37.17
C GLY A 2 -25.44 27.26 36.52
N ARG A 3 -25.44 27.65 35.25
CA ARG A 3 -24.32 28.21 34.44
C ARG A 3 -23.23 27.25 34.05
N GLY A 4 -22.95 26.92 32.76
CA GLY A 4 -22.92 27.80 31.56
C GLY A 4 -21.53 28.42 31.37
N HIS A 5 -20.62 27.77 30.62
CA HIS A 5 -19.49 28.46 29.99
C HIS A 5 -19.37 28.05 28.53
N THR A 6 -19.94 28.92 27.68
CA THR A 6 -19.62 29.04 26.26
C THR A 6 -18.26 29.74 26.15
N ALA A 7 -17.29 29.07 25.58
CA ALA A 7 -16.04 29.69 25.14
C ALA A 7 -16.20 30.19 23.70
N LYS A 8 -16.19 31.51 23.54
CA LYS A 8 -16.09 32.24 22.29
C LYS A 8 -14.65 32.13 21.77
N LEU A 9 -14.46 31.61 20.58
CA LEU A 9 -13.26 31.83 19.76
C LEU A 9 -13.66 32.70 18.58
N LEU A 10 -13.44 33.99 18.69
CA LEU A 10 -13.51 34.96 17.59
C LEU A 10 -12.08 35.43 17.27
N GLY A 11 -11.74 35.31 16.01
CA GLY A 11 -11.05 36.23 15.10
C GLY A 11 -9.81 36.98 15.60
N ALA A 12 -8.71 36.69 14.91
CA ALA A 12 -7.65 37.67 14.65
C ALA A 12 -7.18 37.51 13.22
N ALA A 13 -7.79 38.27 12.29
CA ALA A 13 -7.22 38.58 11.00
C ALA A 13 -6.15 39.64 11.18
N VAL A 14 -4.87 39.26 11.10
CA VAL A 14 -3.77 40.21 11.01
C VAL A 14 -3.49 40.47 9.54
N ALA A 15 -3.84 41.65 9.07
CA ALA A 15 -3.40 42.17 7.78
C ALA A 15 -1.90 42.57 7.88
N LEU A 16 -1.02 41.77 7.28
CA LEU A 16 0.37 42.15 7.04
C LEU A 16 0.50 42.54 5.57
N THR A 17 0.48 43.85 5.28
CA THR A 17 0.97 44.41 4.01
C THR A 17 2.49 44.53 4.09
N ALA A 18 3.21 43.59 3.49
CA ALA A 18 4.63 43.72 3.21
C ALA A 18 4.83 43.74 1.69
N SER A 19 5.18 44.91 1.16
CA SER A 19 5.70 45.08 -0.18
C SER A 19 7.11 44.48 -0.25
N ILE A 20 7.27 43.36 -0.93
CA ILE A 20 8.58 42.79 -1.25
C ILE A 20 8.71 42.72 -2.75
N SER A 21 9.46 43.68 -3.29
CA SER A 21 10.02 43.63 -4.64
C SER A 21 11.28 42.77 -4.57
N GLY A 22 11.17 41.52 -4.93
CA GLY A 22 12.28 40.59 -5.06
C GLY A 22 11.97 39.63 -6.20
N SER A 23 12.74 39.71 -7.29
CA SER A 23 12.76 38.73 -8.36
C SER A 23 13.08 37.36 -7.74
N GLN A 24 12.06 36.55 -7.49
CA GLN A 24 12.24 35.16 -7.03
C GLN A 24 12.32 34.25 -8.25
N ALA A 25 13.42 33.53 -8.34
CA ALA A 25 13.46 32.36 -9.19
C ALA A 25 12.36 31.40 -8.71
N GLN A 26 11.29 31.30 -9.48
CA GLN A 26 10.25 30.33 -9.31
C GLN A 26 10.93 28.94 -9.37
N VAL A 27 10.96 28.20 -8.27
CA VAL A 27 11.36 26.79 -8.30
C VAL A 27 10.28 26.09 -9.11
N ALA A 28 10.48 26.07 -10.44
CA ALA A 28 9.66 25.25 -11.31
C ALA A 28 9.79 23.83 -10.82
N LEU A 29 8.69 23.19 -10.52
CA LEU A 29 8.66 21.74 -10.40
C LEU A 29 9.32 21.19 -11.67
N PRO A 30 10.24 20.21 -11.57
CA PRO A 30 10.84 19.62 -12.75
C PRO A 30 9.73 19.20 -13.70
N PRO A 31 9.88 19.41 -15.02
CA PRO A 31 8.86 19.01 -15.98
C PRO A 31 8.60 17.52 -15.74
N ILE A 32 7.36 17.19 -15.41
CA ILE A 32 6.92 15.83 -15.22
C ILE A 32 7.08 15.16 -16.58
N ASP A 33 7.95 14.17 -16.67
CA ASP A 33 8.13 13.37 -17.89
C ASP A 33 6.87 12.54 -18.13
N VAL A 34 6.06 13.03 -19.05
CA VAL A 34 4.63 12.78 -19.17
C VAL A 34 4.28 11.43 -19.79
N SER A 35 5.26 10.78 -20.43
CA SER A 35 4.94 9.75 -21.41
C SER A 35 4.49 8.39 -20.88
N TRP A 36 4.78 8.05 -19.62
CA TRP A 36 4.59 6.68 -19.12
C TRP A 36 3.46 6.53 -18.10
N THR A 37 3.00 7.59 -17.46
CA THR A 37 1.94 7.53 -16.45
C THR A 37 0.62 8.07 -17.00
N ARG A 38 -0.50 7.38 -16.73
CA ARG A 38 -1.84 7.85 -17.12
C ARG A 38 -2.29 9.06 -16.27
N LEU A 39 -1.71 9.22 -15.08
CA LEU A 39 -2.07 10.28 -14.14
C LEU A 39 -1.40 11.61 -14.45
N ASN A 40 -0.27 11.60 -15.13
CA ASN A 40 0.51 12.78 -15.51
C ASN A 40 0.56 13.84 -14.41
N SER A 41 0.09 14.96 -14.44
CA SER A 41 0.06 16.00 -13.39
C SER A 41 -1.03 15.79 -12.32
N GLY A 42 -1.63 14.60 -12.22
CA GLY A 42 -2.82 14.32 -11.41
C GLY A 42 -4.10 14.42 -12.22
N MET A 43 -5.21 13.99 -11.60
CA MET A 43 -6.55 14.11 -12.19
C MET A 43 -7.19 15.40 -11.69
N VAL A 44 -7.82 16.17 -12.58
CA VAL A 44 -8.52 17.41 -12.22
C VAL A 44 -9.57 17.12 -11.14
N GLY A 45 -9.60 17.94 -10.11
CA GLY A 45 -10.56 17.84 -9.02
C GLY A 45 -10.17 16.82 -7.94
N THR A 46 -8.97 16.21 -7.99
CA THR A 46 -8.54 15.23 -6.98
C THR A 46 -7.47 15.78 -6.04
N SER A 47 -7.46 15.30 -4.79
CA SER A 47 -6.33 15.49 -3.87
C SER A 47 -5.15 14.62 -4.32
N THR A 48 -3.98 15.24 -4.49
CA THR A 48 -2.77 14.57 -4.97
C THR A 48 -1.56 14.95 -4.14
N SER A 49 -0.59 14.04 -4.02
CA SER A 49 0.72 14.31 -3.40
C SER A 49 1.83 13.75 -4.26
N ILE A 50 2.96 14.43 -4.27
CA ILE A 50 4.19 13.98 -4.92
C ILE A 50 5.30 13.96 -3.87
N ILE A 51 5.96 12.81 -3.72
CA ILE A 51 7.15 12.63 -2.89
C ILE A 51 8.33 12.54 -3.85
N THR A 52 9.29 13.44 -3.74
CA THR A 52 10.46 13.48 -4.61
C THR A 52 11.59 12.57 -4.13
N SER A 53 12.55 12.26 -5.00
CA SER A 53 13.76 11.54 -4.60
C SER A 53 14.54 12.27 -3.50
N GLN A 54 14.51 13.60 -3.47
CA GLN A 54 15.15 14.38 -2.40
C GLN A 54 14.43 14.20 -1.06
N ASP A 55 13.10 14.14 -1.04
CA ASP A 55 12.32 13.87 0.17
C ASP A 55 12.64 12.47 0.71
N ILE A 56 12.77 11.48 -0.18
CA ILE A 56 13.15 10.11 0.18
C ILE A 56 14.57 10.06 0.75
N GLU A 57 15.54 10.73 0.12
CA GLU A 57 16.94 10.74 0.56
C GLU A 57 17.13 11.46 1.90
N SER A 58 16.38 12.53 2.18
CA SER A 58 16.46 13.26 3.45
C SER A 58 15.75 12.56 4.60
N SER A 59 14.70 11.80 4.33
CA SER A 59 13.89 11.12 5.34
C SER A 59 14.69 10.08 6.14
N PRO A 60 14.43 9.90 7.44
CA PRO A 60 14.95 8.80 8.26
C PRO A 60 14.34 7.44 7.92
N ALA A 61 13.28 7.38 7.12
CA ALA A 61 12.56 6.17 6.76
C ALA A 61 13.46 5.09 6.13
N GLN A 62 13.25 3.83 6.52
CA GLN A 62 14.05 2.69 6.05
C GLN A 62 13.46 2.02 4.81
N ASN A 63 12.15 2.06 4.66
CA ASN A 63 11.40 1.36 3.63
C ASN A 63 10.30 2.25 3.02
N LEU A 64 9.65 1.74 1.99
CA LEU A 64 8.62 2.48 1.26
C LEU A 64 7.35 2.77 2.09
N PRO A 65 6.79 1.83 2.88
CA PRO A 65 5.70 2.12 3.80
C PRO A 65 6.00 3.26 4.78
N ASP A 66 7.21 3.32 5.35
CA ASP A 66 7.62 4.41 6.24
C ASP A 66 7.62 5.79 5.54
N ILE A 67 8.05 5.85 4.28
CA ILE A 67 7.96 7.06 3.45
C ILE A 67 6.49 7.46 3.24
N LEU A 68 5.63 6.49 2.91
CA LEU A 68 4.21 6.73 2.65
C LEU A 68 3.46 7.16 3.90
N SER A 69 3.84 6.69 5.10
CA SER A 69 3.25 7.10 6.38
C SER A 69 3.43 8.58 6.71
N GLN A 70 4.31 9.28 5.99
CA GLN A 70 4.52 10.73 6.07
C GLN A 70 3.61 11.50 5.09
N GLN A 71 2.45 10.94 4.76
CA GLN A 71 1.46 11.57 3.89
C GLN A 71 0.08 11.55 4.54
N VAL A 72 -0.70 12.61 4.32
CA VAL A 72 -2.10 12.67 4.80
C VAL A 72 -2.96 11.61 4.15
N GLY A 73 -3.94 11.11 4.87
CA GLY A 73 -4.85 10.04 4.41
C GLY A 73 -4.23 8.66 4.43
N ILE A 74 -2.94 8.51 4.76
CA ILE A 74 -2.24 7.23 4.79
C ILE A 74 -1.99 6.79 6.24
N GLN A 75 -2.43 5.57 6.55
CA GLN A 75 -2.08 4.84 7.76
C GLN A 75 -1.29 3.59 7.35
N VAL A 76 -0.25 3.27 8.11
CA VAL A 76 0.56 2.07 7.86
C VAL A 76 0.44 1.15 9.06
N GLN A 77 0.27 -0.15 8.79
CA GLN A 77 0.25 -1.20 9.79
C GLN A 77 1.43 -2.13 9.53
N HIS A 78 2.30 -2.28 10.52
CA HIS A 78 3.47 -3.13 10.45
C HIS A 78 3.18 -4.47 11.13
N LEU A 79 3.05 -5.53 10.35
CA LEU A 79 2.71 -6.84 10.89
C LEU A 79 3.93 -7.57 11.49
N LEU A 80 5.09 -7.47 10.85
CA LEU A 80 6.27 -8.26 11.22
C LEU A 80 7.41 -7.44 11.81
N SER A 81 7.26 -6.12 11.95
CA SER A 81 8.37 -5.22 12.32
C SER A 81 9.60 -5.41 11.41
N SER A 82 9.35 -5.66 10.12
CA SER A 82 10.41 -5.92 9.16
C SER A 82 11.07 -4.62 8.69
N THR A 83 12.38 -4.65 8.56
CA THR A 83 13.16 -3.49 8.11
C THR A 83 12.95 -3.14 6.64
N ASN A 84 12.33 -4.01 5.85
CA ASN A 84 12.11 -3.83 4.41
C ASN A 84 10.67 -3.53 4.01
N GLY A 85 9.74 -3.41 4.97
CA GLY A 85 8.31 -3.18 4.70
C GLY A 85 7.56 -4.42 4.18
N SER A 86 8.15 -5.61 4.30
CA SER A 86 7.46 -6.85 3.94
C SER A 86 6.28 -7.10 4.87
N ARG A 87 5.14 -7.44 4.30
CA ARG A 87 3.87 -7.63 5.01
C ARG A 87 3.30 -6.40 5.70
N ASP A 88 3.80 -5.22 5.38
CA ASP A 88 3.17 -3.98 5.82
C ASP A 88 1.94 -3.68 4.97
N THR A 89 0.93 -3.10 5.60
CA THR A 89 -0.28 -2.64 4.93
C THR A 89 -0.28 -1.12 4.86
N VAL A 90 -0.42 -0.59 3.65
CA VAL A 90 -0.58 0.85 3.41
C VAL A 90 -2.05 1.12 3.16
N ASP A 91 -2.69 1.72 4.14
CA ASP A 91 -4.11 2.06 4.10
C ASP A 91 -4.30 3.52 3.70
N LEU A 92 -5.04 3.74 2.63
CA LEU A 92 -5.42 5.06 2.14
C LEU A 92 -6.93 5.23 2.30
N ARG A 93 -7.35 6.10 3.23
CA ARG A 93 -8.75 6.43 3.54
C ARG A 93 -9.53 5.35 4.29
N GLY A 94 -8.89 4.49 5.09
CA GLY A 94 -9.56 3.71 6.12
C GLY A 94 -10.24 2.41 5.67
N PHE A 95 -9.46 1.46 5.13
CA PHE A 95 -9.90 0.10 4.78
C PHE A 95 -9.37 -0.96 5.75
N GLY A 96 -8.56 -0.56 6.73
CA GLY A 96 -7.98 -1.46 7.71
C GLY A 96 -7.07 -2.51 7.07
N VAL A 97 -7.19 -3.78 7.48
CA VAL A 97 -6.33 -4.88 6.99
C VAL A 97 -6.49 -5.13 5.48
N PHE A 98 -7.65 -4.82 4.90
CA PHE A 98 -7.92 -5.03 3.46
C PHE A 98 -7.53 -3.85 2.57
N ALA A 99 -6.86 -2.85 3.13
CA ALA A 99 -6.38 -1.70 2.38
C ALA A 99 -5.48 -2.10 1.21
N GLN A 100 -4.66 -3.14 1.36
CA GLN A 100 -3.79 -3.66 0.30
C GLN A 100 -4.53 -4.09 -0.98
N SER A 101 -5.82 -4.46 -0.88
CA SER A 101 -6.68 -4.77 -2.03
C SER A 101 -7.50 -3.57 -2.52
N ASN A 102 -7.57 -2.48 -1.74
CA ASN A 102 -8.33 -1.26 -2.03
C ASN A 102 -7.45 -0.08 -2.48
N VAL A 103 -6.13 -0.18 -2.32
CA VAL A 103 -5.16 0.82 -2.78
C VAL A 103 -4.35 0.24 -3.93
N LEU A 104 -4.49 0.83 -5.11
CA LEU A 104 -3.81 0.32 -6.31
C LEU A 104 -2.36 0.82 -6.36
N MET A 105 -1.43 -0.13 -6.41
CA MET A 105 -0.01 0.14 -6.55
C MET A 105 0.44 0.02 -8.00
N LEU A 106 1.12 1.04 -8.48
CA LEU A 106 1.69 1.09 -9.83
C LEU A 106 3.21 1.27 -9.77
N VAL A 107 3.91 0.73 -10.74
CA VAL A 107 5.32 1.04 -11.03
C VAL A 107 5.43 1.54 -12.46
N ASN A 108 5.90 2.77 -12.62
CA ASN A 108 5.94 3.46 -13.92
C ASN A 108 4.58 3.42 -14.66
N GLY A 109 3.48 3.63 -13.93
CA GLY A 109 2.12 3.63 -14.49
C GLY A 109 1.53 2.25 -14.81
N ARG A 110 2.26 1.16 -14.54
CA ARG A 110 1.79 -0.22 -14.75
C ARG A 110 1.35 -0.85 -13.45
N ARG A 111 0.26 -1.57 -13.48
CA ARG A 111 -0.25 -2.34 -12.35
C ARG A 111 0.74 -3.47 -12.01
N VAL A 112 1.16 -3.53 -10.75
CA VAL A 112 2.10 -4.54 -10.22
C VAL A 112 1.55 -5.26 -9.00
N GLN A 113 0.31 -4.98 -8.63
CA GLN A 113 -0.38 -5.64 -7.54
C GLN A 113 -0.62 -7.11 -7.86
N ASP A 114 -0.30 -7.98 -6.92
CA ASP A 114 -0.52 -9.41 -7.04
C ASP A 114 -2.00 -9.77 -6.79
N PHE A 115 -2.45 -10.89 -7.32
CA PHE A 115 -3.82 -11.40 -7.20
C PHE A 115 -3.99 -12.32 -5.99
N ASP A 116 -3.26 -12.03 -4.91
CA ASP A 116 -3.31 -12.72 -3.63
C ASP A 116 -3.44 -11.73 -2.47
N LEU A 117 -3.57 -12.23 -1.23
CA LEU A 117 -3.64 -11.37 -0.03
C LEU A 117 -2.37 -10.57 0.24
N GLN A 118 -1.25 -10.91 -0.37
CA GLN A 118 -0.03 -10.13 -0.19
C GLN A 118 -0.10 -8.78 -0.92
N GLY A 119 -0.97 -8.66 -1.94
CA GLY A 119 -1.16 -7.44 -2.69
C GLY A 119 0.15 -6.95 -3.32
N PHE A 120 0.61 -5.76 -2.94
CA PHE A 120 1.88 -5.20 -3.40
C PHE A 120 3.02 -5.52 -2.43
N ASP A 121 4.14 -5.97 -2.96
CA ASP A 121 5.35 -6.20 -2.18
C ASP A 121 6.23 -4.95 -2.14
N PHE A 122 6.09 -4.15 -1.08
CA PHE A 122 6.87 -2.92 -0.87
C PHE A 122 8.38 -3.20 -0.82
N SER A 123 8.78 -4.37 -0.40
CA SER A 123 10.18 -4.75 -0.28
C SER A 123 10.87 -4.99 -1.63
N SER A 124 10.10 -5.17 -2.71
CA SER A 124 10.63 -5.42 -4.05
C SER A 124 11.22 -4.19 -4.75
N ILE A 125 11.00 -2.98 -4.21
CA ILE A 125 11.44 -1.71 -4.79
C ILE A 125 12.52 -1.07 -3.89
N PRO A 126 13.79 -1.08 -4.29
CA PRO A 126 14.84 -0.36 -3.58
C PRO A 126 14.58 1.16 -3.57
N LEU A 127 14.65 1.82 -2.41
CA LEU A 127 14.36 3.25 -2.27
C LEU A 127 15.25 4.13 -3.18
N ASN A 128 16.50 3.75 -3.40
CA ASN A 128 17.42 4.48 -4.27
C ASN A 128 17.06 4.42 -5.76
N SER A 129 16.18 3.48 -6.16
CA SER A 129 15.66 3.39 -7.54
C SER A 129 14.51 4.34 -7.81
N ILE A 130 13.91 4.97 -6.78
CA ILE A 130 12.72 5.80 -6.90
C ILE A 130 13.09 7.22 -7.31
N GLU A 131 12.48 7.71 -8.39
CA GLU A 131 12.55 9.12 -8.82
C GLU A 131 11.54 9.96 -8.08
N ARG A 132 10.29 9.48 -8.01
CA ARG A 132 9.19 10.11 -7.27
C ARG A 132 8.06 9.12 -7.01
N ILE A 133 7.19 9.45 -6.06
CA ILE A 133 5.96 8.72 -5.79
C ILE A 133 4.80 9.68 -5.99
N GLU A 134 3.82 9.28 -6.78
CA GLU A 134 2.61 10.03 -7.08
C GLU A 134 1.42 9.37 -6.39
N ILE A 135 0.70 10.11 -5.56
CA ILE A 135 -0.45 9.62 -4.79
C ILE A 135 -1.69 10.36 -5.24
N THR A 136 -2.70 9.63 -5.72
CA THR A 136 -4.03 10.17 -6.05
C THR A 136 -5.05 9.49 -5.15
N ARG A 137 -5.82 10.26 -4.41
CA ARG A 137 -6.74 9.77 -3.38
C ARG A 137 -8.14 9.54 -3.92
N GLY A 138 -8.82 8.50 -3.38
CA GLY A 138 -10.21 8.16 -3.67
C GLY A 138 -10.46 7.46 -5.00
N ASN A 139 -11.72 7.34 -5.36
CA ASN A 139 -12.26 6.44 -6.39
C ASN A 139 -11.81 6.72 -7.83
N SER A 140 -11.30 7.91 -8.11
CA SER A 140 -11.04 8.40 -9.48
C SER A 140 -10.08 7.52 -10.27
N GLY A 141 -9.12 6.90 -9.58
CA GLY A 141 -8.13 6.01 -10.21
C GLY A 141 -8.73 4.81 -10.92
N THR A 142 -9.89 4.32 -10.46
CA THR A 142 -10.58 3.17 -11.08
C THR A 142 -10.99 3.45 -12.53
N THR A 143 -11.30 4.70 -12.88
CA THR A 143 -11.63 5.06 -14.26
C THR A 143 -10.48 4.77 -15.21
N LEU A 144 -9.23 5.06 -14.82
CA LEU A 144 -8.06 4.86 -15.68
C LEU A 144 -7.45 3.45 -15.56
N TYR A 145 -7.49 2.84 -14.37
CA TYR A 145 -6.72 1.62 -14.09
C TYR A 145 -7.57 0.39 -13.79
N GLY A 146 -8.89 0.54 -13.63
CA GLY A 146 -9.79 -0.56 -13.29
C GLY A 146 -9.83 -0.88 -11.80
N ASP A 147 -10.16 -2.11 -11.45
CA ASP A 147 -10.44 -2.54 -10.08
C ASP A 147 -9.29 -2.31 -9.09
N GLY A 148 -9.61 -2.25 -7.78
CA GLY A 148 -8.65 -2.14 -6.69
C GLY A 148 -8.19 -0.72 -6.37
N ALA A 149 -8.69 0.33 -7.05
CA ALA A 149 -8.33 1.73 -6.81
C ALA A 149 -9.44 2.51 -6.07
N ILE A 150 -10.08 1.91 -5.07
CA ILE A 150 -11.16 2.56 -4.31
C ILE A 150 -10.58 3.59 -3.33
N GLY A 151 -9.59 3.23 -2.52
CA GLY A 151 -8.89 4.17 -1.63
C GLY A 151 -8.05 5.17 -2.41
N GLY A 152 -7.51 4.76 -3.53
CA GLY A 152 -6.68 5.59 -4.40
C GLY A 152 -5.64 4.81 -5.18
N VAL A 153 -4.73 5.56 -5.79
CA VAL A 153 -3.61 5.04 -6.59
C VAL A 153 -2.30 5.60 -6.05
N ILE A 154 -1.32 4.74 -5.85
CA ILE A 154 0.07 5.11 -5.54
C ILE A 154 0.95 4.62 -6.68
N ASN A 155 1.53 5.56 -7.44
CA ASN A 155 2.39 5.28 -8.57
C ASN A 155 3.85 5.56 -8.21
N ILE A 156 4.68 4.53 -8.24
CA ILE A 156 6.12 4.63 -7.99
C ILE A 156 6.82 4.79 -9.34
N VAL A 157 7.39 5.96 -9.57
CA VAL A 157 8.16 6.24 -10.78
C VAL A 157 9.62 5.96 -10.50
N LEU A 158 10.20 5.03 -11.26
CA LEU A 158 11.60 4.64 -11.11
C LEU A 158 12.51 5.51 -11.96
N LYS A 159 13.72 5.76 -11.45
CA LYS A 159 14.78 6.49 -12.18
C LYS A 159 15.12 5.74 -13.47
N LYS A 160 15.20 6.49 -14.57
CA LYS A 160 15.77 6.04 -15.84
C LYS A 160 17.25 6.47 -15.87
N GLY A 161 18.05 5.91 -16.76
CA GLY A 161 19.44 6.35 -16.93
C GLY A 161 19.60 7.84 -17.26
N SER A 162 18.57 8.45 -17.89
CA SER A 162 18.50 9.87 -18.21
C SER A 162 17.80 10.73 -17.14
N SER A 163 17.26 10.12 -16.08
CA SER A 163 16.55 10.88 -15.03
C SER A 163 17.51 11.80 -14.27
N PRO A 164 17.08 13.00 -13.85
CA PRO A 164 17.86 13.83 -12.94
C PRO A 164 18.22 13.05 -11.68
N GLY A 165 19.50 13.08 -11.29
CA GLY A 165 20.01 12.34 -10.13
C GLY A 165 20.15 10.83 -10.32
N ALA A 166 19.99 10.30 -11.53
CA ALA A 166 20.43 8.96 -11.87
C ALA A 166 21.98 8.97 -11.97
N THR A 167 22.62 8.25 -11.06
CA THR A 167 24.09 8.25 -10.91
C THR A 167 24.60 6.84 -10.63
N ASN A 168 25.87 6.61 -10.94
CA ASN A 168 26.58 5.42 -10.47
C ASN A 168 26.86 5.59 -8.98
N ARG A 169 26.30 4.71 -8.15
CA ARG A 169 26.36 4.85 -6.70
C ARG A 169 26.45 3.48 -6.03
N VAL A 170 27.25 3.42 -4.97
CA VAL A 170 27.36 2.25 -4.11
C VAL A 170 27.16 2.68 -2.67
N GLU A 171 26.38 1.90 -1.91
CA GLU A 171 26.02 2.20 -0.53
C GLU A 171 26.11 0.94 0.32
N ALA A 172 26.49 1.12 1.58
CA ALA A 172 26.43 0.09 2.60
C ALA A 172 25.72 0.64 3.83
N PHE A 173 24.88 -0.20 4.44
CA PHE A 173 24.17 0.09 5.68
C PHE A 173 24.48 -0.95 6.72
N GLY A 174 24.50 -0.54 7.99
CA GLY A 174 24.56 -1.42 9.14
C GLY A 174 23.77 -0.83 10.30
N GLY A 175 23.15 -1.67 11.14
CA GLY A 175 22.31 -1.16 12.20
C GLY A 175 21.89 -2.20 13.23
N SER A 176 20.91 -1.85 14.05
CA SER A 176 20.31 -2.70 15.08
C SER A 176 19.81 -4.02 14.49
N TYR A 177 19.69 -5.03 15.34
CA TYR A 177 19.16 -6.36 14.98
C TYR A 177 19.96 -7.06 13.87
N GLN A 178 21.29 -6.88 13.85
CA GLN A 178 22.19 -7.45 12.86
C GLN A 178 21.81 -7.04 11.42
N TYR A 179 21.26 -5.82 11.28
CA TYR A 179 20.90 -5.30 9.97
C TYR A 179 22.12 -4.98 9.15
N TRP A 180 22.11 -5.46 7.92
CA TRP A 180 23.06 -5.11 6.89
C TRP A 180 22.36 -4.99 5.54
N GLU A 181 22.69 -3.95 4.77
CA GLU A 181 22.24 -3.79 3.40
C GLU A 181 23.34 -3.22 2.52
N GLY A 182 23.48 -3.77 1.32
CA GLY A 182 24.27 -3.19 0.24
C GLY A 182 23.35 -2.75 -0.89
N ARG A 183 23.54 -1.55 -1.42
CA ARG A 183 22.84 -1.02 -2.59
C ARG A 183 23.84 -0.63 -3.65
N ALA A 184 23.47 -0.83 -4.92
CA ALA A 184 24.21 -0.35 -6.06
C ALA A 184 23.26 0.18 -7.12
N SER A 185 23.69 1.24 -7.80
CA SER A 185 23.00 1.76 -8.99
C SER A 185 24.03 2.12 -10.07
N ALA A 186 23.62 1.91 -11.32
CA ALA A 186 24.38 2.32 -12.50
C ALA A 186 23.45 2.99 -13.50
N ALA A 187 23.88 4.11 -14.06
CA ALA A 187 23.10 4.85 -15.04
C ALA A 187 24.04 5.37 -16.14
N ALA A 188 23.60 5.26 -17.38
CA ALA A 188 24.31 5.78 -18.53
C ALA A 188 23.35 6.26 -19.61
N THR A 189 23.76 7.29 -20.34
CA THR A 189 23.01 7.83 -21.50
C THR A 189 23.97 8.07 -22.65
N SER A 190 23.58 7.62 -23.84
CA SER A 190 24.36 7.82 -25.06
C SER A 190 23.40 7.99 -26.26
N GLY A 191 23.36 9.21 -26.81
CA GLY A 191 22.40 9.56 -27.86
C GLY A 191 20.97 9.32 -27.40
N PRO A 192 20.13 8.59 -28.18
CA PRO A 192 18.76 8.28 -27.83
C PRO A 192 18.62 7.17 -26.78
N TRP A 193 19.69 6.50 -26.41
CA TRP A 193 19.68 5.38 -25.50
C TRP A 193 20.00 5.79 -24.07
N SER A 194 19.26 5.25 -23.11
CA SER A 194 19.61 5.35 -21.70
C SER A 194 19.37 4.02 -20.98
N VAL A 195 20.25 3.69 -20.06
CA VAL A 195 20.13 2.49 -19.21
C VAL A 195 20.21 2.90 -17.75
N GLY A 196 19.33 2.34 -16.94
CA GLY A 196 19.40 2.43 -15.48
C GLY A 196 19.29 1.03 -14.89
N ALA A 197 20.18 0.70 -13.95
CA ALA A 197 20.16 -0.54 -13.21
C ALA A 197 20.30 -0.25 -11.71
N PHE A 198 19.49 -0.88 -10.88
CA PHE A 198 19.43 -0.69 -9.44
C PHE A 198 19.31 -2.05 -8.78
N GLY A 199 19.99 -2.26 -7.67
CA GLY A 199 19.88 -3.48 -6.91
C GLY A 199 20.21 -3.27 -5.46
N ASN A 200 19.70 -4.17 -4.60
CA ASN A 200 20.09 -4.25 -3.22
C ASN A 200 20.11 -5.69 -2.70
N ALA A 201 20.86 -5.90 -1.62
CA ALA A 201 20.85 -7.12 -0.85
C ALA A 201 20.74 -6.78 0.63
N ILE A 202 19.76 -7.37 1.31
CA ILE A 202 19.43 -7.14 2.73
C ILE A 202 19.61 -8.43 3.51
N SER A 203 20.18 -8.33 4.71
CA SER A 203 20.18 -9.35 5.74
C SER A 203 19.90 -8.71 7.09
N SER A 204 18.99 -9.29 7.86
CA SER A 204 18.66 -8.85 9.22
C SER A 204 18.35 -10.06 10.09
N GLY A 205 18.78 -10.04 11.34
CA GLY A 205 18.34 -10.99 12.35
C GLY A 205 16.89 -10.78 12.79
N GLY A 206 16.40 -9.55 12.58
CA GLY A 206 15.06 -9.12 12.99
C GLY A 206 14.94 -8.79 14.47
N TYR A 207 13.92 -8.06 14.83
CA TYR A 207 13.65 -7.64 16.21
C TYR A 207 13.10 -8.77 17.09
N ARG A 208 12.21 -9.58 16.52
CA ARG A 208 11.57 -10.67 17.24
C ARG A 208 12.27 -12.01 16.95
N VAL A 209 12.14 -12.95 17.89
CA VAL A 209 12.48 -14.35 17.64
C VAL A 209 11.75 -14.81 16.37
N ASN A 210 12.46 -15.46 15.46
CA ASN A 210 11.96 -15.90 14.16
C ASN A 210 11.49 -14.76 13.22
N SER A 211 12.15 -13.59 13.25
CA SER A 211 11.87 -12.51 12.28
C SER A 211 13.03 -12.24 11.33
N ALA A 212 13.98 -13.17 11.21
CA ALA A 212 15.13 -13.04 10.32
C ALA A 212 14.68 -12.85 8.86
N LEU A 213 15.37 -11.94 8.17
CA LEU A 213 15.09 -11.55 6.78
C LEU A 213 16.35 -11.68 5.93
N ARG A 214 16.19 -12.25 4.74
CA ARG A 214 17.20 -12.19 3.66
C ARG A 214 16.50 -11.85 2.36
N GLN A 215 16.97 -10.80 1.66
CA GLN A 215 16.36 -10.36 0.42
C GLN A 215 17.41 -9.88 -0.58
N ARG A 216 17.09 -10.05 -1.87
CA ARG A 216 17.87 -9.50 -2.99
C ARG A 216 16.90 -9.01 -4.05
N ASN A 217 17.12 -7.80 -4.55
CA ASN A 217 16.33 -7.19 -5.62
C ASN A 217 17.25 -6.70 -6.73
N ILE A 218 16.74 -6.74 -7.94
CA ILE A 218 17.31 -6.10 -9.12
C ILE A 218 16.20 -5.47 -9.96
N ASN A 219 16.49 -4.30 -10.51
CA ASN A 219 15.66 -3.60 -11.47
C ASN A 219 16.57 -2.98 -12.53
N ALA A 220 16.32 -3.27 -13.80
CA ALA A 220 17.07 -2.70 -14.90
C ALA A 220 16.11 -2.28 -16.02
N THR A 221 16.35 -1.11 -16.61
CA THR A 221 15.53 -0.59 -17.71
C THR A 221 16.44 -0.01 -18.79
N LEU A 222 16.26 -0.47 -20.01
CA LEU A 222 16.82 0.11 -21.23
C LEU A 222 15.74 0.96 -21.88
N ASN A 223 16.05 2.19 -22.19
CA ASN A 223 15.13 3.10 -22.89
C ASN A 223 15.78 3.61 -24.18
N TYR A 224 14.93 3.81 -25.18
CA TYR A 224 15.22 4.52 -26.41
C TYR A 224 14.26 5.69 -26.52
N ALA A 225 14.74 6.91 -26.76
CA ALA A 225 13.90 8.10 -26.83
C ALA A 225 14.39 9.04 -27.94
N THR A 226 13.47 9.33 -28.85
CA THR A 226 13.58 10.39 -29.88
C THR A 226 12.37 11.31 -29.78
N PRO A 227 12.31 12.45 -30.47
CA PRO A 227 11.15 13.34 -30.40
C PRO A 227 9.81 12.70 -30.75
N ASN A 228 9.80 11.68 -31.62
CA ASN A 228 8.57 11.07 -32.14
C ASN A 228 8.38 9.60 -31.74
N LEU A 229 9.39 8.97 -31.16
CA LEU A 229 9.35 7.56 -30.80
C LEU A 229 10.12 7.32 -29.52
N GLY A 230 9.46 6.71 -28.55
CA GLY A 230 10.06 6.15 -27.37
C GLY A 230 9.82 4.65 -27.29
N ALA A 231 10.75 3.91 -26.71
CA ALA A 231 10.57 2.50 -26.38
C ALA A 231 11.33 2.16 -25.10
N TYR A 232 10.89 1.13 -24.40
CA TYR A 232 11.63 0.62 -23.26
C TYR A 232 11.54 -0.91 -23.16
N PHE A 233 12.54 -1.47 -22.50
CA PHE A 233 12.52 -2.83 -22.00
C PHE A 233 13.00 -2.83 -20.54
N SER A 234 12.23 -3.46 -19.65
CA SER A 234 12.52 -3.50 -18.22
C SER A 234 12.46 -4.92 -17.68
N VAL A 235 13.41 -5.24 -16.81
CA VAL A 235 13.46 -6.49 -16.05
C VAL A 235 13.56 -6.15 -14.59
N ALA A 236 12.69 -6.73 -13.76
CA ALA A 236 12.77 -6.65 -12.31
C ALA A 236 12.68 -8.06 -11.71
N GLY A 237 13.47 -8.32 -10.68
CA GLY A 237 13.45 -9.59 -9.98
C GLY A 237 13.69 -9.40 -8.50
N ASP A 238 13.02 -10.21 -7.67
CA ASP A 238 13.23 -10.26 -6.25
C ASP A 238 13.27 -11.70 -5.74
N ARG A 239 14.01 -11.91 -4.66
CA ARG A 239 14.01 -13.15 -3.90
C ARG A 239 14.10 -12.83 -2.42
N GLN A 240 13.19 -13.38 -1.63
CA GLN A 240 13.08 -13.16 -0.20
C GLN A 240 12.93 -14.48 0.57
N PHE A 241 13.56 -14.53 1.74
CA PHE A 241 13.26 -15.48 2.82
C PHE A 241 12.97 -14.68 4.08
N GLN A 242 11.95 -15.05 4.81
CA GLN A 242 11.56 -14.39 6.05
C GLN A 242 11.01 -15.41 7.06
N GLY A 243 11.45 -15.28 8.32
CA GLY A 243 10.78 -15.90 9.45
C GLY A 243 9.44 -15.20 9.71
N LEU A 244 8.47 -15.94 10.21
CA LEU A 244 7.09 -15.46 10.42
C LEU A 244 6.73 -15.56 11.91
N PRO A 245 7.13 -14.58 12.75
CA PRO A 245 6.70 -14.53 14.14
C PRO A 245 5.23 -14.14 14.20
N ALA A 246 4.38 -15.03 14.71
CA ALA A 246 2.97 -14.70 14.93
C ALA A 246 2.78 -13.68 16.06
N GLY A 247 1.55 -13.23 16.27
CA GLY A 247 1.17 -12.38 17.39
C GLY A 247 1.42 -13.08 18.73
N LEU A 248 1.59 -12.26 19.77
CA LEU A 248 1.64 -12.73 21.16
C LEU A 248 0.24 -12.65 21.75
N ASN A 249 -0.19 -13.74 22.37
CA ASN A 249 -1.51 -13.85 22.98
C ASN A 249 -1.53 -13.17 24.35
N ASN A 250 -2.58 -12.43 24.67
CA ASN A 250 -2.76 -11.88 26.02
C ASN A 250 -3.47 -12.86 26.99
N PHE A 251 -3.63 -14.10 26.62
CA PHE A 251 -4.22 -15.17 27.46
C PHE A 251 -3.20 -16.27 27.70
N ASN A 252 -3.37 -16.99 28.80
CA ASN A 252 -2.52 -18.13 29.12
C ASN A 252 -2.69 -19.25 28.08
N ASN A 253 -1.68 -19.39 27.26
CA ASN A 253 -1.57 -20.49 26.32
C ASN A 253 -0.50 -21.45 26.85
N PRO A 254 -0.83 -22.69 27.24
CA PRO A 254 0.16 -23.64 27.73
C PRO A 254 1.30 -23.79 26.73
N GLY A 255 2.54 -23.47 27.15
CA GLY A 255 3.73 -23.54 26.31
C GLY A 255 4.00 -22.31 25.41
N GLY A 256 3.11 -21.32 25.36
CA GLY A 256 3.30 -20.08 24.60
C GLY A 256 3.80 -18.91 25.44
N PHE A 257 4.30 -17.87 24.77
CA PHE A 257 4.68 -16.61 25.40
C PHE A 257 3.48 -15.67 25.44
N PRO A 258 3.09 -15.18 26.65
CA PRO A 258 2.04 -14.18 26.77
C PRO A 258 2.45 -12.85 26.12
N PHE A 259 1.47 -12.08 25.65
CA PHE A 259 1.70 -10.73 25.21
C PHE A 259 2.21 -9.87 26.39
N SER A 260 3.38 -9.25 26.18
CA SER A 260 3.95 -8.29 27.10
C SER A 260 4.78 -7.26 26.31
N LEU A 261 4.63 -6.00 26.64
CA LEU A 261 5.52 -4.94 26.12
C LEU A 261 6.87 -4.90 26.88
N GLU A 262 7.05 -5.72 27.92
CA GLU A 262 8.35 -5.90 28.59
C GLU A 262 9.21 -6.97 27.89
N THR A 263 8.58 -7.94 27.21
CA THR A 263 9.27 -8.98 26.46
C THR A 263 8.75 -9.09 25.01
N PRO A 264 8.68 -7.98 24.29
CA PRO A 264 8.00 -7.90 22.99
C PRO A 264 8.73 -8.66 21.88
N TRP A 265 9.99 -9.06 22.09
CA TRP A 265 10.81 -9.81 21.12
C TRP A 265 10.48 -11.30 21.02
N GLN A 266 9.62 -11.84 21.86
CA GLN A 266 9.23 -13.24 21.85
C GLN A 266 8.40 -13.62 20.61
N SER A 267 8.34 -14.94 20.32
CA SER A 267 7.52 -15.48 19.23
C SER A 267 6.87 -16.78 19.66
N ASN A 268 5.60 -16.94 19.32
CA ASN A 268 4.87 -18.21 19.50
C ASN A 268 5.02 -19.16 18.31
N THR A 269 5.68 -18.72 17.23
CA THR A 269 5.91 -19.52 16.00
C THR A 269 7.39 -19.51 15.60
N PRO A 270 8.27 -20.17 16.37
CA PRO A 270 9.71 -20.06 16.17
C PRO A 270 10.23 -20.75 14.90
N LEU A 271 9.42 -21.54 14.20
CA LEU A 271 9.83 -22.31 13.01
C LEU A 271 9.07 -21.89 11.73
N ASP A 272 8.04 -21.05 11.82
CA ASP A 272 7.27 -20.60 10.66
C ASP A 272 8.13 -19.74 9.73
N TRP A 273 8.00 -19.97 8.44
CA TRP A 273 8.78 -19.21 7.45
C TRP A 273 8.01 -19.01 6.15
N GLY A 274 8.40 -17.97 5.41
CA GLY A 274 7.97 -17.68 4.06
C GLY A 274 9.15 -17.47 3.11
N LYS A 275 9.00 -17.96 1.89
CA LYS A 275 9.90 -17.68 0.76
C LYS A 275 9.10 -17.10 -0.39
N LYS A 276 9.70 -16.15 -1.08
CA LYS A 276 9.12 -15.54 -2.26
C LYS A 276 10.19 -15.29 -3.31
N GLN A 277 9.82 -15.48 -4.55
CA GLN A 277 10.62 -15.10 -5.70
C GLN A 277 9.68 -14.58 -6.79
N ALA A 278 10.00 -13.42 -7.37
CA ALA A 278 9.26 -12.91 -8.51
C ALA A 278 10.21 -12.44 -9.60
N ILE A 279 9.75 -12.54 -10.84
CA ILE A 279 10.37 -11.94 -12.01
C ILE A 279 9.30 -11.22 -12.83
N ASN A 280 9.64 -10.03 -13.29
CA ASN A 280 8.76 -9.19 -14.10
C ASN A 280 9.51 -8.70 -15.34
N PHE A 281 8.97 -8.97 -16.51
CA PHE A 281 9.38 -8.41 -17.78
C PHE A 281 8.33 -7.41 -18.23
N ALA A 282 8.77 -6.23 -18.65
CA ALA A 282 7.88 -5.24 -19.19
C ALA A 282 8.53 -4.53 -20.38
N THR A 283 7.71 -4.26 -21.39
CA THR A 283 8.13 -3.54 -22.60
C THR A 283 7.02 -2.61 -23.04
N GLY A 284 7.37 -1.57 -23.73
CA GLY A 284 6.39 -0.68 -24.32
C GLY A 284 7.03 0.29 -25.29
N PHE A 285 6.18 0.95 -26.05
CA PHE A 285 6.58 2.04 -26.92
C PHE A 285 5.53 3.17 -26.91
N ASN A 286 5.96 4.35 -27.25
CA ASN A 286 5.10 5.47 -27.57
C ASN A 286 5.54 6.06 -28.91
N ALA A 287 4.57 6.42 -29.72
CA ALA A 287 4.79 6.98 -31.04
C ALA A 287 3.86 8.15 -31.32
N THR A 288 4.41 9.29 -31.75
CA THR A 288 3.64 10.43 -32.21
C THR A 288 3.10 10.12 -33.62
N LEU A 289 1.78 9.87 -33.70
CA LEU A 289 1.10 9.55 -34.96
C LEU A 289 0.85 10.80 -35.81
N SER A 290 0.54 11.91 -35.15
CA SER A 290 0.39 13.25 -35.74
C SER A 290 0.56 14.31 -34.62
N PRO A 291 0.70 15.58 -34.94
CA PRO A 291 0.78 16.62 -33.93
C PRO A 291 -0.39 16.53 -32.94
N GLY A 292 -0.06 16.35 -31.65
CA GLY A 292 -1.04 16.20 -30.58
C GLY A 292 -1.67 14.80 -30.43
N VAL A 293 -1.26 13.80 -31.20
CA VAL A 293 -1.77 12.42 -31.11
C VAL A 293 -0.63 11.46 -30.85
N GLU A 294 -0.63 10.85 -29.69
CA GLU A 294 0.36 9.85 -29.25
C GLU A 294 -0.30 8.49 -29.03
N LEU A 295 0.25 7.46 -29.63
CA LEU A 295 -0.07 6.06 -29.35
C LEU A 295 0.92 5.53 -28.33
N ILE A 296 0.44 4.92 -27.25
CA ILE A 296 1.25 4.31 -26.21
C ILE A 296 0.80 2.87 -26.02
N VAL A 297 1.73 1.94 -26.05
CA VAL A 297 1.44 0.51 -25.82
C VAL A 297 2.38 -0.01 -24.77
N ASP A 298 1.82 -0.56 -23.69
CA ASP A 298 2.57 -1.23 -22.64
C ASP A 298 2.16 -2.70 -22.56
N GLY A 299 3.13 -3.59 -22.31
CA GLY A 299 2.91 -4.99 -22.04
C GLY A 299 3.81 -5.49 -20.93
N SER A 300 3.32 -6.46 -20.15
CA SER A 300 4.13 -7.08 -19.11
C SER A 300 3.75 -8.53 -18.86
N VAL A 301 4.73 -9.31 -18.37
CA VAL A 301 4.53 -10.64 -17.80
C VAL A 301 5.26 -10.68 -16.47
N ARG A 302 4.51 -10.96 -15.40
CA ARG A 302 5.01 -11.16 -14.04
C ARG A 302 4.75 -12.59 -13.60
N ARG A 303 5.77 -13.27 -13.12
CA ARG A 303 5.65 -14.59 -12.49
C ARG A 303 6.18 -14.56 -11.07
N LYS A 304 5.36 -15.03 -10.12
CA LYS A 304 5.65 -15.10 -8.69
C LYS A 304 5.56 -16.54 -8.22
N PHE A 305 6.52 -16.94 -7.41
CA PHE A 305 6.56 -18.19 -6.65
C PHE A 305 6.54 -17.83 -5.18
N GLN A 306 5.68 -18.46 -4.42
CA GLN A 306 5.55 -18.24 -2.99
C GLN A 306 5.42 -19.56 -2.27
N GLN A 307 6.21 -19.75 -1.22
CA GLN A 307 6.16 -20.90 -0.34
C GLN A 307 6.08 -20.39 1.09
N ALA A 308 5.24 -21.03 1.91
CA ALA A 308 5.17 -20.76 3.33
C ALA A 308 4.91 -22.06 4.09
N GLN A 309 5.54 -22.19 5.25
CA GLN A 309 5.35 -23.31 6.14
C GLN A 309 4.86 -22.80 7.49
N PHE A 310 3.79 -23.38 7.97
CA PHE A 310 3.22 -23.12 9.28
C PHE A 310 3.21 -24.40 10.11
N TYR A 311 3.52 -24.28 11.39
CA TYR A 311 3.60 -25.38 12.33
C TYR A 311 2.57 -25.22 13.44
N ASN A 312 2.11 -26.33 14.00
CA ASN A 312 1.32 -26.35 15.22
C ASN A 312 2.26 -26.51 16.43
N TYR A 313 2.16 -25.58 17.35
CA TYR A 313 2.99 -25.48 18.56
C TYR A 313 2.19 -25.76 19.84
N PHE A 314 0.90 -26.07 19.73
CA PHE A 314 0.04 -26.23 20.89
C PHE A 314 0.05 -27.69 21.36
N GLU A 315 0.21 -27.89 22.67
CA GLU A 315 -0.18 -29.12 23.30
C GLU A 315 -1.71 -29.19 23.32
N SER A 316 -2.29 -30.12 22.59
CA SER A 316 -3.71 -30.37 22.65
C SER A 316 -3.95 -31.67 23.43
N ALA A 317 -5.09 -31.72 24.11
CA ALA A 317 -5.56 -32.98 24.75
C ALA A 317 -5.73 -34.08 23.68
N PRO A 318 -5.55 -35.37 24.05
CA PRO A 318 -5.79 -36.48 23.13
C PRO A 318 -7.14 -36.34 22.42
N PRO A 319 -7.22 -36.64 21.09
CA PRO A 319 -6.29 -37.47 20.33
C PRO A 319 -5.16 -36.71 19.65
N PHE A 320 -5.00 -35.44 19.87
CA PHE A 320 -3.98 -34.59 19.24
C PHE A 320 -2.80 -34.40 20.21
N ALA A 321 -2.03 -35.47 20.41
CA ALA A 321 -0.83 -35.39 21.26
C ALA A 321 0.31 -34.75 20.50
N TYR A 322 0.76 -33.59 20.96
CA TYR A 322 2.00 -32.97 20.52
C TYR A 322 3.07 -33.18 21.56
N THR A 323 4.25 -33.54 21.13
CA THR A 323 5.41 -33.61 22.01
C THR A 323 6.01 -32.22 22.16
N VAL A 324 6.21 -31.76 23.39
CA VAL A 324 6.95 -30.54 23.69
C VAL A 324 8.32 -30.64 23.06
N GLY A 325 8.65 -29.72 22.17
CA GLY A 325 9.89 -29.71 21.40
C GLY A 325 9.80 -30.28 19.99
N GLY A 326 8.66 -30.85 19.60
CA GLY A 326 8.38 -31.32 18.24
C GLY A 326 7.21 -30.54 17.62
N ALA A 327 7.48 -29.42 16.96
CA ALA A 327 6.46 -28.77 16.17
C ALA A 327 5.99 -29.71 15.04
N THR A 328 4.68 -29.89 14.90
CA THR A 328 4.11 -30.70 13.82
C THR A 328 3.81 -29.80 12.63
N SER A 329 4.28 -30.16 11.44
CA SER A 329 3.92 -29.46 10.20
C SER A 329 2.39 -29.48 10.05
N MET A 330 1.79 -28.30 9.86
CA MET A 330 0.35 -28.16 9.83
C MET A 330 -0.18 -27.74 8.45
N ASN A 331 0.50 -26.80 7.84
CA ASN A 331 0.08 -26.23 6.56
C ASN A 331 1.31 -25.76 5.78
N TYR A 332 1.43 -26.28 4.58
CA TYR A 332 2.42 -25.79 3.61
C TYR A 332 1.70 -25.22 2.40
N VAL A 333 2.14 -24.05 1.99
CA VAL A 333 1.61 -23.32 0.84
C VAL A 333 2.67 -23.31 -0.25
N ASP A 334 2.32 -23.76 -1.44
CA ASP A 334 3.16 -23.62 -2.64
C ASP A 334 2.32 -23.01 -3.75
N THR A 335 2.59 -21.75 -4.06
CA THR A 335 1.78 -20.96 -4.98
C THR A 335 2.63 -20.46 -6.14
N VAL A 336 2.12 -20.62 -7.34
CA VAL A 336 2.64 -20.03 -8.57
C VAL A 336 1.56 -19.11 -9.16
N MET A 337 1.92 -17.85 -9.37
CA MET A 337 1.04 -16.89 -9.99
C MET A 337 1.70 -16.27 -11.22
N THR A 338 0.94 -16.17 -12.31
CA THR A 338 1.40 -15.53 -13.55
C THR A 338 0.38 -14.49 -14.00
N THR A 339 0.80 -13.24 -14.12
CA THR A 339 -0.02 -12.14 -14.63
C THR A 339 0.58 -11.64 -15.94
N SER A 340 -0.21 -11.59 -16.99
CA SER A 340 0.15 -10.97 -18.27
C SER A 340 -0.79 -9.81 -18.59
N SER A 341 -0.27 -8.78 -19.25
CA SER A 341 -1.06 -7.60 -19.60
C SER A 341 -0.61 -6.96 -20.90
N VAL A 342 -1.58 -6.37 -21.62
CA VAL A 342 -1.35 -5.46 -22.74
C VAL A 342 -2.33 -4.29 -22.61
N THR A 343 -1.83 -3.07 -22.70
CA THR A 343 -2.62 -1.86 -22.43
C THR A 343 -2.35 -0.75 -23.45
N PRO A 344 -2.87 -0.88 -24.69
CA PRO A 344 -2.80 0.19 -25.70
C PRO A 344 -3.69 1.37 -25.33
N ARG A 345 -3.17 2.59 -25.57
CA ARG A 345 -3.90 3.82 -25.34
C ARG A 345 -3.49 4.93 -26.31
N LEU A 346 -4.42 5.84 -26.54
CA LEU A 346 -4.20 7.10 -27.27
C LEU A 346 -4.28 8.28 -26.30
N ASP A 347 -3.33 9.17 -26.41
CA ASP A 347 -3.32 10.48 -25.77
C ASP A 347 -3.47 11.53 -26.87
N VAL A 348 -4.60 12.24 -26.86
CA VAL A 348 -4.97 13.17 -27.92
C VAL A 348 -5.17 14.56 -27.36
N SER A 349 -4.25 15.47 -27.70
CA SER A 349 -4.35 16.90 -27.40
C SER A 349 -4.92 17.61 -28.64
N HIS A 350 -6.09 18.24 -28.48
CA HIS A 350 -6.80 18.90 -29.57
C HIS A 350 -7.62 20.09 -29.05
N GLN A 351 -8.35 20.73 -29.91
CA GLN A 351 -9.35 21.71 -29.52
C GLN A 351 -10.74 21.14 -29.69
N LEU A 352 -11.57 21.26 -28.66
CA LEU A 352 -12.99 20.88 -28.68
C LEU A 352 -13.81 22.16 -28.50
N PHE A 353 -14.61 22.56 -29.51
CA PHE A 353 -15.36 23.83 -29.55
C PHE A 353 -14.47 25.07 -29.31
N GLY A 354 -13.22 25.06 -29.82
CA GLY A 354 -12.27 26.14 -29.62
C GLY A 354 -11.57 26.16 -28.25
N LEU A 355 -11.85 25.19 -27.35
CA LEU A 355 -11.25 25.07 -26.03
C LEU A 355 -10.11 24.04 -26.05
N PRO A 356 -8.99 24.30 -25.36
CA PRO A 356 -7.94 23.30 -25.19
C PRO A 356 -8.49 22.04 -24.52
N ASN A 357 -8.22 20.89 -25.13
CA ASN A 357 -8.77 19.62 -24.72
C ASN A 357 -7.72 18.50 -24.80
N ARG A 358 -7.76 17.57 -23.84
CA ARG A 358 -6.96 16.35 -23.85
C ARG A 358 -7.85 15.15 -23.60
N LEU A 359 -7.85 14.21 -24.53
CA LEU A 359 -8.55 12.93 -24.42
C LEU A 359 -7.52 11.80 -24.24
N LEU A 360 -7.60 11.08 -23.13
CA LEU A 360 -6.90 9.83 -22.91
C LEU A 360 -7.91 8.68 -23.01
N THR A 361 -7.70 7.76 -23.96
CA THR A 361 -8.58 6.61 -24.16
C THR A 361 -7.77 5.35 -24.42
N GLY A 362 -8.27 4.20 -23.99
CA GLY A 362 -7.52 2.95 -24.19
C GLY A 362 -8.28 1.70 -23.82
N ILE A 363 -7.58 0.60 -24.02
CA ILE A 363 -8.05 -0.76 -23.75
C ILE A 363 -7.05 -1.40 -22.79
N ASP A 364 -7.56 -2.09 -21.77
CA ASP A 364 -6.74 -2.88 -20.86
C ASP A 364 -7.14 -4.35 -20.98
N PHE A 365 -6.15 -5.20 -21.20
CA PHE A 365 -6.29 -6.63 -21.09
C PHE A 365 -5.34 -7.18 -20.03
N TYR A 366 -5.89 -7.90 -19.04
CA TYR A 366 -5.15 -8.64 -18.03
C TYR A 366 -5.60 -10.10 -18.02
N ASN A 367 -4.65 -11.00 -17.87
CA ASN A 367 -4.91 -12.41 -17.59
C ASN A 367 -4.01 -12.85 -16.45
N THR A 368 -4.63 -13.26 -15.34
CA THR A 368 -3.93 -13.76 -14.16
C THR A 368 -4.32 -15.20 -13.93
N GLN A 369 -3.33 -16.05 -13.74
CA GLN A 369 -3.48 -17.44 -13.35
C GLN A 369 -2.81 -17.64 -11.99
N TYR A 370 -3.55 -18.23 -11.07
CA TYR A 370 -3.14 -18.55 -9.71
C TYR A 370 -3.29 -20.06 -9.50
N ASN A 371 -2.18 -20.75 -9.24
CA ASN A 371 -2.15 -22.16 -8.91
C ASN A 371 -1.53 -22.31 -7.52
N SER A 372 -2.21 -23.00 -6.61
CA SER A 372 -1.74 -23.15 -5.23
C SER A 372 -1.99 -24.54 -4.71
N ASP A 373 -0.90 -25.24 -4.39
CA ASP A 373 -0.89 -26.51 -3.71
C ASP A 373 -0.87 -26.31 -2.19
N ARG A 374 -1.72 -27.02 -1.47
CA ARG A 374 -1.87 -26.93 -0.01
C ARG A 374 -1.72 -28.32 0.63
N PRO A 375 -0.50 -28.91 0.68
CA PRO A 375 -0.24 -30.10 1.48
C PRO A 375 -0.01 -29.76 2.95
N THR A 376 0.02 -30.77 3.81
CA THR A 376 0.35 -30.61 5.23
C THR A 376 1.84 -30.33 5.46
N ALA A 377 2.71 -30.79 4.55
CA ALA A 377 4.15 -30.57 4.62
C ALA A 377 4.78 -30.54 3.21
N PRO A 378 5.98 -29.96 3.07
CA PRO A 378 6.71 -29.97 1.80
C PRO A 378 6.91 -31.38 1.25
N GLY A 379 6.64 -31.56 -0.06
CA GLY A 379 6.84 -32.84 -0.76
C GLY A 379 5.74 -33.86 -0.59
N LEU A 380 4.71 -33.56 0.21
CA LEU A 380 3.51 -34.38 0.29
C LEU A 380 2.51 -34.05 -0.83
N VAL A 381 1.60 -34.96 -1.10
CA VAL A 381 0.51 -34.73 -2.06
C VAL A 381 -0.44 -33.69 -1.46
N PRO A 382 -0.90 -32.71 -2.25
CA PRO A 382 -1.81 -31.68 -1.77
C PRO A 382 -3.13 -32.24 -1.26
N VAL A 383 -3.65 -31.66 -0.19
CA VAL A 383 -5.02 -31.81 0.28
C VAL A 383 -5.96 -31.01 -0.62
N HIS A 384 -5.57 -29.75 -0.91
CA HIS A 384 -6.24 -28.86 -1.85
C HIS A 384 -5.27 -28.43 -2.95
N ASN A 385 -5.78 -28.39 -4.19
CA ASN A 385 -5.11 -27.80 -5.31
C ASN A 385 -6.05 -26.78 -5.94
N TYR A 386 -5.75 -25.49 -5.73
CA TYR A 386 -6.54 -24.39 -6.27
C TYR A 386 -6.00 -23.95 -7.63
N ASP A 387 -6.88 -23.89 -8.63
CA ASP A 387 -6.63 -23.29 -9.94
C ASP A 387 -7.65 -22.17 -10.17
N ILE A 388 -7.17 -20.93 -10.16
CA ILE A 388 -8.01 -19.75 -10.33
C ILE A 388 -7.46 -18.91 -11.48
N GLN A 389 -8.31 -18.63 -12.46
CA GLN A 389 -8.00 -17.73 -13.56
C GLN A 389 -8.93 -16.51 -13.52
N GLN A 390 -8.35 -15.32 -13.57
CA GLN A 390 -9.08 -14.08 -13.77
C GLN A 390 -8.67 -13.41 -15.09
N ARG A 391 -9.64 -13.10 -15.94
CA ARG A 391 -9.45 -12.31 -17.16
C ARG A 391 -10.22 -11.01 -17.07
N THR A 392 -9.57 -9.94 -17.48
CA THR A 392 -10.15 -8.59 -17.48
C THR A 392 -9.98 -7.98 -18.86
N LEU A 393 -11.07 -7.45 -19.41
CA LEU A 393 -11.07 -6.61 -20.60
C LEU A 393 -11.79 -5.30 -20.26
N GLY A 394 -11.07 -4.19 -20.26
CA GLY A 394 -11.58 -2.87 -19.92
C GLY A 394 -11.41 -1.86 -21.04
N PHE A 395 -12.43 -1.01 -21.23
CA PHE A 395 -12.38 0.15 -22.12
C PHE A 395 -12.56 1.40 -21.27
N TYR A 396 -11.76 2.42 -21.49
CA TYR A 396 -11.85 3.67 -20.75
C TYR A 396 -11.59 4.89 -21.62
N ALA A 397 -12.18 6.01 -21.21
CA ALA A 397 -11.89 7.31 -21.75
C ALA A 397 -11.92 8.36 -20.63
N MET A 398 -10.99 9.31 -20.67
CA MET A 398 -10.90 10.45 -19.77
C MET A 398 -10.65 11.69 -20.62
N ASN A 399 -11.55 12.65 -20.54
CA ASN A 399 -11.46 13.91 -21.24
C ASN A 399 -11.24 15.05 -20.24
N THR A 400 -10.23 15.87 -20.47
CA THR A 400 -9.95 17.08 -19.67
C THR A 400 -10.03 18.30 -20.58
N THR A 401 -10.86 19.27 -20.23
CA THR A 401 -11.09 20.48 -21.00
C THR A 401 -10.79 21.70 -20.15
N ALA A 402 -9.96 22.62 -20.65
CA ALA A 402 -9.81 23.94 -20.08
C ALA A 402 -11.00 24.82 -20.52
N LEU A 403 -12.06 24.88 -19.68
CA LEU A 403 -13.25 25.70 -19.93
C LEU A 403 -12.92 27.20 -19.99
N ARG A 404 -11.93 27.59 -19.20
CA ARG A 404 -11.33 28.92 -19.14
C ARG A 404 -9.84 28.79 -18.82
N PRO A 405 -9.04 29.84 -18.95
CA PRO A 405 -7.62 29.81 -18.54
C PRO A 405 -7.41 29.42 -17.05
N ASP A 406 -8.43 29.63 -16.23
CA ASP A 406 -8.43 29.40 -14.78
C ASP A 406 -9.33 28.23 -14.34
N THR A 407 -10.00 27.54 -15.27
CA THR A 407 -11.01 26.53 -14.91
C THR A 407 -10.89 25.29 -15.79
N ASP A 408 -10.60 24.16 -15.19
CA ASP A 408 -10.52 22.86 -15.84
C ASP A 408 -11.65 21.93 -15.38
N ILE A 409 -12.20 21.16 -16.30
CA ILE A 409 -13.15 20.07 -16.05
C ILE A 409 -12.57 18.77 -16.59
N SER A 410 -12.75 17.68 -15.85
CA SER A 410 -12.40 16.34 -16.29
C SER A 410 -13.61 15.42 -16.17
N ILE A 411 -13.93 14.68 -17.24
CA ILE A 411 -15.00 13.72 -17.30
C ILE A 411 -14.43 12.40 -17.81
N GLY A 412 -14.65 11.31 -17.08
CA GLY A 412 -14.14 10.00 -17.47
C GLY A 412 -15.11 8.87 -17.17
N GLY A 413 -14.95 7.80 -17.93
CA GLY A 413 -15.71 6.58 -17.76
C GLY A 413 -14.89 5.34 -18.11
N ARG A 414 -15.26 4.23 -17.50
CA ARG A 414 -14.72 2.90 -17.78
C ARG A 414 -15.85 1.90 -17.78
N ILE A 415 -15.79 0.95 -18.71
CA ILE A 415 -16.58 -0.29 -18.68
C ILE A 415 -15.61 -1.47 -18.75
N GLN A 416 -15.85 -2.48 -17.93
CA GLN A 416 -14.91 -3.60 -17.78
C GLN A 416 -15.66 -4.90 -17.63
N LYS A 417 -15.29 -5.89 -18.45
CA LYS A 417 -15.71 -7.28 -18.31
C LYS A 417 -14.66 -8.03 -17.49
N ASN A 418 -15.12 -8.71 -16.44
CA ASN A 418 -14.32 -9.58 -15.62
C ASN A 418 -14.86 -11.00 -15.73
N SER A 419 -13.97 -11.97 -15.93
CA SER A 419 -14.30 -13.38 -15.93
C SER A 419 -13.41 -14.10 -14.93
N VAL A 420 -14.01 -14.87 -14.04
CA VAL A 420 -13.31 -15.66 -13.01
C VAL A 420 -13.71 -17.11 -13.17
N ASN A 421 -12.71 -17.97 -13.32
CA ASN A 421 -12.86 -19.42 -13.29
C ASN A 421 -12.07 -19.92 -12.07
N ALA A 422 -12.71 -20.61 -11.16
CA ALA A 422 -12.08 -21.15 -9.97
C ALA A 422 -12.42 -22.63 -9.79
N ARG A 423 -11.42 -23.41 -9.42
CA ARG A 423 -11.52 -24.85 -9.16
C ARG A 423 -10.70 -25.22 -7.94
N ASP A 424 -11.19 -26.18 -7.18
CA ASP A 424 -10.45 -26.86 -6.15
C ASP A 424 -10.47 -28.37 -6.41
N SER A 425 -9.30 -28.97 -6.45
CA SER A 425 -9.15 -30.43 -6.48
C SER A 425 -8.84 -30.91 -5.07
N TYR A 426 -9.89 -31.23 -4.31
CA TYR A 426 -9.78 -31.73 -2.94
C TYR A 426 -9.49 -33.24 -2.90
N SER A 427 -8.56 -33.66 -2.04
CA SER A 427 -8.22 -35.04 -1.80
C SER A 427 -8.51 -35.44 -0.35
N ALA A 428 -9.63 -36.10 -0.11
CA ALA A 428 -9.99 -36.64 1.20
C ALA A 428 -8.98 -37.70 1.70
N PHE A 429 -8.29 -38.40 0.81
CA PHE A 429 -7.26 -39.37 1.16
C PHE A 429 -6.02 -38.71 1.80
N ASN A 430 -5.67 -37.53 1.38
CA ASN A 430 -4.51 -36.78 1.87
C ASN A 430 -4.87 -35.83 3.02
N ASP A 431 -6.17 -35.67 3.34
CA ASP A 431 -6.62 -34.83 4.44
C ASP A 431 -6.56 -35.62 5.75
N PRO A 432 -5.67 -35.26 6.70
CA PRO A 432 -5.56 -35.94 7.98
C PRO A 432 -6.84 -35.83 8.83
N ASN A 433 -7.75 -34.92 8.48
CA ASN A 433 -9.01 -34.68 9.19
C ASN A 433 -10.24 -35.23 8.48
N ALA A 434 -10.08 -35.83 7.30
CA ALA A 434 -11.21 -36.38 6.53
C ALA A 434 -12.11 -37.35 7.35
N GLY A 435 -11.52 -38.06 8.32
CA GLY A 435 -12.27 -38.96 9.22
C GLY A 435 -13.12 -38.24 10.28
N PHE A 436 -12.78 -37.01 10.63
CA PHE A 436 -13.53 -36.15 11.56
C PHE A 436 -14.63 -35.36 10.87
N TYR A 437 -14.50 -35.16 9.56
CA TYR A 437 -15.40 -34.34 8.74
C TYR A 437 -15.80 -35.07 7.46
N PRO A 438 -16.60 -36.15 7.59
CA PRO A 438 -16.97 -36.99 6.44
C PRO A 438 -17.78 -36.24 5.36
N ASN A 439 -18.21 -35.02 5.64
CA ASN A 439 -18.98 -34.15 4.76
C ASN A 439 -18.16 -32.92 4.31
N ASN A 440 -16.82 -33.00 4.27
CA ASN A 440 -16.05 -31.93 3.66
C ASN A 440 -16.49 -31.86 2.18
N PRO A 441 -17.31 -30.87 1.79
CA PRO A 441 -17.93 -30.91 0.48
C PRO A 441 -16.88 -30.64 -0.59
N GLU A 442 -16.93 -31.43 -1.66
CA GLU A 442 -16.28 -31.04 -2.91
C GLU A 442 -16.81 -29.65 -3.30
N ILE A 443 -15.91 -28.69 -3.44
CA ILE A 443 -16.30 -27.32 -3.75
C ILE A 443 -16.65 -27.25 -5.23
N PRO A 444 -17.89 -26.87 -5.59
CA PRO A 444 -18.28 -26.82 -6.98
C PRO A 444 -17.43 -25.82 -7.75
N PRO A 445 -17.05 -26.15 -8.98
CA PRO A 445 -16.37 -25.20 -9.85
C PRO A 445 -17.18 -23.91 -10.03
N PHE A 446 -16.49 -22.78 -10.03
CA PHE A 446 -17.09 -21.47 -10.20
C PHE A 446 -16.64 -20.85 -11.52
N ASP A 447 -17.61 -20.51 -12.35
CA ASP A 447 -17.43 -19.82 -13.63
C ASP A 447 -18.39 -18.65 -13.70
N GLN A 448 -17.86 -17.43 -13.64
CA GLN A 448 -18.68 -16.22 -13.71
C GLN A 448 -18.04 -15.14 -14.56
N SER A 449 -18.88 -14.43 -15.28
CA SER A 449 -18.49 -13.19 -15.97
C SER A 449 -19.44 -12.07 -15.56
N GLU A 450 -18.88 -10.91 -15.26
CA GLU A 450 -19.65 -9.72 -14.91
C GLU A 450 -19.11 -8.48 -15.60
N TRP A 451 -20.02 -7.51 -15.83
CA TRP A 451 -19.66 -6.18 -16.27
C TRP A 451 -19.68 -5.20 -15.10
N GLN A 452 -18.60 -4.45 -14.95
CA GLN A 452 -18.51 -3.36 -13.99
C GLN A 452 -18.20 -2.05 -14.71
N TRP A 453 -18.51 -0.94 -14.05
CA TRP A 453 -18.24 0.38 -14.59
C TRP A 453 -17.70 1.32 -13.53
N ALA A 454 -16.90 2.29 -13.95
CA ALA A 454 -16.41 3.38 -13.13
C ALA A 454 -16.64 4.71 -13.84
N ALA A 455 -16.73 5.78 -13.05
CA ALA A 455 -16.91 7.13 -13.56
C ALA A 455 -16.14 8.13 -12.72
N HIS A 456 -15.77 9.25 -13.36
CA HIS A 456 -15.13 10.39 -12.73
C HIS A 456 -15.68 11.68 -13.33
N LEU A 457 -15.98 12.63 -12.46
CA LEU A 457 -16.27 14.03 -12.79
C LEU A 457 -15.45 14.90 -11.85
N GLY A 458 -14.58 15.72 -12.38
CA GLY A 458 -13.71 16.62 -11.61
C GLY A 458 -13.78 18.04 -12.13
N LEU A 459 -13.68 19.02 -11.24
CA LEU A 459 -13.63 20.44 -11.53
C LEU A 459 -12.54 21.08 -10.69
N GLU A 460 -11.77 21.97 -11.28
CA GLU A 460 -10.80 22.82 -10.59
C GLU A 460 -10.92 24.25 -11.09
N HIS A 461 -10.99 25.20 -10.16
CA HIS A 461 -10.98 26.63 -10.46
C HIS A 461 -9.87 27.34 -9.71
N ARG A 462 -9.03 28.06 -10.43
CA ARG A 462 -7.91 28.86 -9.91
C ARG A 462 -8.31 30.33 -9.86
N PHE A 463 -8.70 30.83 -8.68
CA PHE A 463 -8.99 32.24 -8.47
C PHE A 463 -7.78 33.13 -8.67
N SER A 464 -6.60 32.58 -8.42
CA SER A 464 -5.30 33.20 -8.64
C SER A 464 -4.19 32.16 -8.71
N ASN A 465 -2.97 32.55 -8.99
CA ASN A 465 -1.80 31.67 -8.86
C ASN A 465 -1.57 31.17 -7.41
N ALA A 466 -2.17 31.88 -6.43
CA ALA A 466 -2.01 31.58 -5.02
C ALA A 466 -3.16 30.73 -4.44
N PHE A 467 -4.33 30.68 -5.09
CA PHE A 467 -5.51 30.04 -4.53
C PHE A 467 -6.35 29.34 -5.58
N ALA A 468 -6.63 28.07 -5.35
CA ALA A 468 -7.51 27.25 -6.18
C ALA A 468 -8.48 26.45 -5.29
N VAL A 469 -9.63 26.12 -5.84
CA VAL A 469 -10.58 25.16 -5.28
C VAL A 469 -10.81 24.03 -6.26
N PHE A 470 -11.07 22.85 -5.74
CA PHE A 470 -11.35 21.68 -6.55
C PHE A 470 -12.47 20.84 -5.95
N GLY A 471 -13.09 20.03 -6.78
CA GLY A 471 -14.10 19.07 -6.34
C GLY A 471 -14.30 17.97 -7.35
N ARG A 472 -14.77 16.81 -6.88
CA ARG A 472 -15.07 15.67 -7.74
C ARG A 472 -16.15 14.77 -7.17
N ALA A 473 -16.72 13.97 -8.08
CA ALA A 473 -17.53 12.80 -7.76
C ALA A 473 -17.02 11.61 -8.58
N ALA A 474 -16.93 10.43 -7.98
CA ALA A 474 -16.44 9.26 -8.68
C ALA A 474 -17.11 7.97 -8.20
N ARG A 475 -17.20 6.98 -9.10
CA ARG A 475 -17.60 5.60 -8.80
C ARG A 475 -16.45 4.66 -9.09
N ALA A 476 -16.22 3.71 -8.16
CA ALA A 476 -15.21 2.68 -8.27
C ALA A 476 -15.78 1.28 -7.98
N PHE A 477 -14.99 0.26 -8.29
CA PHE A 477 -15.28 -1.12 -7.95
C PHE A 477 -13.99 -1.90 -7.66
N ARG A 478 -14.13 -3.04 -6.93
CA ARG A 478 -13.07 -3.99 -6.62
C ARG A 478 -13.60 -5.43 -6.66
N LEU A 479 -12.83 -6.29 -7.29
CA LEU A 479 -13.08 -7.74 -7.32
C LEU A 479 -12.39 -8.40 -6.12
N GLY A 480 -12.92 -9.53 -5.65
CA GLY A 480 -12.21 -10.41 -4.72
C GLY A 480 -10.96 -11.00 -5.37
N ASN A 481 -9.84 -11.00 -4.64
CA ASN A 481 -8.61 -11.67 -5.09
C ASN A 481 -8.69 -13.20 -4.89
N ALA A 482 -7.64 -13.94 -5.27
CA ALA A 482 -7.63 -15.39 -5.19
C ALA A 482 -7.73 -15.89 -3.74
N ASP A 483 -6.91 -15.35 -2.84
CA ASP A 483 -6.89 -15.80 -1.44
C ASP A 483 -8.18 -15.42 -0.68
N GLU A 484 -8.81 -14.29 -1.01
CA GLU A 484 -10.14 -13.94 -0.47
C GLU A 484 -11.20 -14.96 -0.90
N ARG A 485 -11.08 -15.53 -2.09
CA ARG A 485 -12.01 -16.54 -2.60
C ARG A 485 -11.78 -17.93 -2.03
N VAL A 486 -10.53 -18.30 -1.72
CA VAL A 486 -10.19 -19.60 -1.13
C VAL A 486 -10.20 -19.58 0.40
N GLY A 487 -10.26 -18.39 1.03
CA GLY A 487 -10.23 -18.22 2.46
C GLY A 487 -8.88 -18.58 3.08
N ALA A 488 -8.82 -18.71 4.40
CA ALA A 488 -7.60 -19.06 5.13
C ALA A 488 -7.06 -20.46 4.84
N GLY A 489 -7.66 -21.16 3.91
CA GLY A 489 -7.39 -22.45 3.29
C GLY A 489 -6.16 -23.21 3.75
N GLY A 490 -6.22 -23.76 4.94
CA GLY A 490 -5.29 -24.79 5.41
C GLY A 490 -6.02 -26.12 5.54
N PRO A 491 -5.32 -27.26 5.54
CA PRO A 491 -5.92 -28.58 5.61
C PRO A 491 -6.73 -28.84 6.90
N PHE A 492 -6.70 -27.93 7.85
CA PHE A 492 -7.38 -28.04 9.14
C PHE A 492 -8.65 -27.19 9.27
N ILE A 493 -9.03 -26.46 8.24
CA ILE A 493 -10.11 -25.51 8.39
C ILE A 493 -11.31 -26.00 7.63
N PHE A 494 -12.44 -26.11 8.31
CA PHE A 494 -13.78 -26.43 7.82
C PHE A 494 -14.30 -25.35 6.86
N ILE A 495 -13.46 -24.88 5.96
CA ILE A 495 -13.71 -23.70 5.17
C ILE A 495 -14.22 -24.13 3.81
N VAL A 496 -15.45 -23.77 3.54
CA VAL A 496 -15.97 -23.76 2.21
C VAL A 496 -15.46 -22.47 1.54
N PRO A 497 -14.59 -22.52 0.52
CA PRO A 497 -14.20 -21.34 -0.23
C PRO A 497 -15.39 -20.51 -0.69
N THR A 498 -15.29 -19.21 -0.56
CA THR A 498 -16.30 -18.24 -1.01
C THR A 498 -15.95 -17.76 -2.43
N PHE A 499 -15.97 -18.68 -3.39
CA PHE A 499 -15.67 -18.33 -4.79
C PHE A 499 -16.62 -17.25 -5.35
N ASP A 500 -17.84 -17.16 -4.83
CA ASP A 500 -18.95 -16.31 -5.26
C ASP A 500 -18.98 -14.92 -4.60
N LEU A 501 -17.88 -14.45 -4.01
CA LEU A 501 -17.79 -13.10 -3.45
C LEU A 501 -18.27 -12.05 -4.46
N LYS A 502 -19.21 -11.21 -4.02
CA LYS A 502 -19.75 -10.11 -4.82
C LYS A 502 -18.71 -9.00 -4.98
N THR A 503 -18.72 -8.38 -6.14
CA THR A 503 -17.88 -7.20 -6.39
C THR A 503 -18.22 -6.07 -5.44
N GLN A 504 -17.20 -5.56 -4.75
CA GLN A 504 -17.30 -4.37 -3.91
C GLN A 504 -17.44 -3.13 -4.79
N THR A 505 -18.33 -2.20 -4.43
CA THR A 505 -18.53 -0.94 -5.14
C THR A 505 -18.47 0.25 -4.20
N SER A 506 -18.05 1.40 -4.73
CA SER A 506 -17.92 2.63 -3.97
C SER A 506 -18.37 3.85 -4.77
N TRP A 507 -19.02 4.79 -4.09
CA TRP A 507 -19.23 6.16 -4.56
C TRP A 507 -18.53 7.11 -3.60
N ASP A 508 -17.81 8.10 -4.13
CA ASP A 508 -17.25 9.16 -3.32
C ASP A 508 -17.45 10.54 -3.94
N VAL A 509 -17.52 11.53 -3.06
CA VAL A 509 -17.48 12.95 -3.38
C VAL A 509 -16.42 13.62 -2.54
N GLU A 510 -15.70 14.57 -3.13
CA GLU A 510 -14.61 15.29 -2.48
C GLU A 510 -14.64 16.75 -2.89
N GLY A 511 -14.31 17.65 -1.95
CA GLY A 511 -14.06 19.06 -2.22
C GLY A 511 -12.85 19.55 -1.44
N GLY A 512 -12.07 20.42 -2.03
CA GLY A 512 -10.85 20.91 -1.40
C GLY A 512 -10.34 22.22 -1.94
N LEU A 513 -9.28 22.69 -1.32
CA LEU A 513 -8.60 23.93 -1.68
C LEU A 513 -7.08 23.73 -1.72
N ARG A 514 -6.41 24.55 -2.54
CA ARG A 514 -4.95 24.65 -2.62
C ARG A 514 -4.53 26.10 -2.43
N VAL A 515 -3.54 26.30 -1.57
CA VAL A 515 -2.91 27.59 -1.31
C VAL A 515 -1.44 27.48 -1.64
N ASN A 516 -0.92 28.42 -2.45
CA ASN A 516 0.49 28.53 -2.81
C ASN A 516 0.95 29.98 -2.70
N LEU A 517 1.60 30.31 -1.59
CA LEU A 517 2.13 31.65 -1.30
C LEU A 517 3.67 31.68 -1.42
N GLY A 518 4.23 30.95 -2.41
CA GLY A 518 5.67 30.86 -2.62
C GLY A 518 6.34 29.95 -1.60
N GLN A 519 6.71 30.47 -0.45
CA GLN A 519 7.34 29.69 0.63
C GLN A 519 6.36 28.79 1.39
N PHE A 520 5.06 29.10 1.35
CA PHE A 520 4.01 28.32 2.04
C PHE A 520 3.08 27.67 1.03
N ARG A 521 2.87 26.37 1.19
CA ARG A 521 1.91 25.56 0.42
C ARG A 521 1.01 24.81 1.37
N LEU A 522 -0.29 24.76 1.03
CA LEU A 522 -1.29 24.01 1.78
C LEU A 522 -2.27 23.38 0.80
N GLU A 523 -2.60 22.11 1.04
CA GLU A 523 -3.75 21.44 0.45
C GLU A 523 -4.66 20.92 1.56
N SER A 524 -5.97 21.17 1.43
CA SER A 524 -6.96 20.66 2.37
C SER A 524 -8.17 20.16 1.61
N SER A 525 -8.68 18.98 1.99
CA SER A 525 -9.89 18.40 1.39
C SER A 525 -10.78 17.73 2.41
N VAL A 526 -12.06 17.66 2.10
CA VAL A 526 -13.07 16.86 2.81
C VAL A 526 -13.71 15.90 1.83
N TYR A 527 -14.07 14.70 2.29
CA TYR A 527 -14.68 13.70 1.44
C TYR A 527 -15.73 12.87 2.17
N LEU A 528 -16.66 12.32 1.40
CA LEU A 528 -17.63 11.31 1.81
C LEU A 528 -17.51 10.13 0.82
N MET A 529 -17.28 8.92 1.34
CA MET A 529 -17.21 7.68 0.58
C MET A 529 -18.22 6.68 1.15
N ARG A 530 -18.99 6.03 0.28
CA ARG A 530 -19.98 4.99 0.62
C ARG A 530 -19.69 3.73 -0.15
N LEU A 531 -19.62 2.60 0.57
CA LEU A 531 -19.31 1.29 0.01
C LEU A 531 -20.47 0.33 0.20
N ASN A 532 -20.58 -0.59 -0.75
CA ASN A 532 -21.44 -1.77 -0.67
C ASN A 532 -20.60 -3.01 -0.97
N ASN A 533 -20.94 -4.14 -0.34
CA ASN A 533 -20.27 -5.42 -0.50
C ASN A 533 -18.76 -5.33 -0.19
N GLU A 534 -18.35 -4.58 0.81
CA GLU A 534 -16.95 -4.53 1.24
C GLU A 534 -16.50 -5.94 1.64
N ILE A 535 -15.37 -6.42 1.07
CA ILE A 535 -14.90 -7.77 1.32
C ILE A 535 -14.05 -7.75 2.59
N HIS A 536 -14.33 -8.69 3.51
CA HIS A 536 -13.68 -8.77 4.81
C HIS A 536 -13.57 -10.22 5.29
N PHE A 537 -12.46 -10.55 5.94
CA PHE A 537 -12.27 -11.87 6.56
C PHE A 537 -13.08 -12.00 7.85
N LEU A 538 -13.88 -13.06 7.96
CA LEU A 538 -14.63 -13.39 9.16
C LEU A 538 -14.02 -14.59 9.86
N PRO A 539 -13.23 -14.40 10.93
CA PRO A 539 -12.50 -15.49 11.60
C PRO A 539 -13.41 -16.54 12.20
N ALA A 540 -14.62 -16.15 12.58
CA ALA A 540 -15.62 -17.04 13.15
C ALA A 540 -15.95 -18.24 12.26
N ILE A 541 -15.85 -18.08 10.94
CA ILE A 541 -16.08 -19.13 9.96
C ILE A 541 -14.89 -19.32 9.02
N GLY A 542 -13.81 -18.54 9.21
CA GLY A 542 -12.55 -18.71 8.50
C GLY A 542 -12.56 -18.32 7.01
N VAL A 543 -13.54 -17.55 6.56
CA VAL A 543 -13.72 -17.14 5.17
C VAL A 543 -13.89 -15.65 5.02
N ASP A 544 -13.68 -15.15 3.82
CA ASP A 544 -14.03 -13.79 3.46
C ASP A 544 -15.52 -13.69 3.10
N ILE A 545 -16.14 -12.60 3.51
CA ILE A 545 -17.54 -12.29 3.28
C ILE A 545 -17.70 -10.88 2.72
N ASN A 546 -18.87 -10.60 2.15
CA ASN A 546 -19.26 -9.23 1.87
C ASN A 546 -19.97 -8.62 3.10
N LEU A 547 -19.38 -7.55 3.64
CA LEU A 547 -19.95 -6.81 4.76
C LEU A 547 -21.20 -6.02 4.37
N ASP A 548 -21.97 -5.66 5.38
CA ASP A 548 -23.01 -4.64 5.29
C ASP A 548 -22.41 -3.29 4.82
N PRO A 549 -23.25 -2.41 4.24
CA PRO A 549 -22.80 -1.13 3.72
C PRO A 549 -22.04 -0.29 4.74
N THR A 550 -20.91 0.27 4.32
CA THR A 550 -20.02 1.11 5.14
C THR A 550 -19.91 2.53 4.60
N GLN A 551 -19.42 3.46 5.40
CA GLN A 551 -19.11 4.81 4.97
C GLN A 551 -17.83 5.34 5.60
N ARG A 552 -17.17 6.29 4.92
CA ARG A 552 -16.06 7.09 5.42
C ARG A 552 -16.36 8.55 5.20
N VAL A 553 -16.22 9.34 6.25
CA VAL A 553 -16.20 10.79 6.19
C VAL A 553 -14.84 11.25 6.68
N GLY A 554 -14.12 12.02 5.88
CA GLY A 554 -12.76 12.40 6.25
C GLY A 554 -12.42 13.84 5.90
N TRP A 555 -11.39 14.31 6.60
CA TRP A 555 -10.73 15.58 6.38
C TRP A 555 -9.23 15.35 6.37
N GLU A 556 -8.57 15.86 5.34
CA GLU A 556 -7.12 15.74 5.12
C GLU A 556 -6.54 17.14 4.90
N THR A 557 -5.46 17.47 5.60
CA THR A 557 -4.74 18.74 5.40
C THR A 557 -3.25 18.52 5.49
N ALA A 558 -2.52 18.93 4.46
CA ALA A 558 -1.06 18.95 4.41
C ALA A 558 -0.54 20.35 4.19
N ALA A 559 0.51 20.71 4.91
CA ALA A 559 1.20 22.00 4.77
C ALA A 559 2.71 21.82 4.65
N PHE A 560 3.31 22.69 3.87
CA PHE A 560 4.75 22.81 3.70
C PHE A 560 5.14 24.29 3.82
N TYR A 561 6.19 24.58 4.57
CA TYR A 561 6.71 25.91 4.74
C TYR A 561 8.24 25.95 4.65
N GLN A 562 8.77 26.70 3.67
CA GLN A 562 10.18 26.99 3.52
C GLN A 562 10.52 28.21 4.39
N ILE A 563 11.04 27.99 5.60
CA ILE A 563 11.36 29.06 6.56
C ILE A 563 12.45 29.96 5.98
N ASN A 564 13.48 29.34 5.42
CA ASN A 564 14.59 30.00 4.70
C ASN A 564 15.29 28.97 3.80
N ASN A 565 16.37 29.35 3.16
CA ASN A 565 17.10 28.46 2.23
C ASN A 565 17.67 27.19 2.89
N ALA A 566 17.83 27.18 4.21
CA ALA A 566 18.41 26.06 4.96
C ALA A 566 17.36 25.26 5.76
N MET A 567 16.17 25.79 6.00
CA MET A 567 15.18 25.17 6.87
C MET A 567 13.81 25.08 6.20
N ARG A 568 13.24 23.88 6.23
CA ARG A 568 11.86 23.61 5.79
C ARG A 568 11.12 22.75 6.80
N VAL A 569 9.85 23.04 6.99
CA VAL A 569 8.93 22.24 7.80
C VAL A 569 7.82 21.70 6.93
N ARG A 570 7.36 20.51 7.27
CA ARG A 570 6.23 19.83 6.64
C ARG A 570 5.35 19.22 7.71
N GLY A 571 4.06 19.12 7.44
CA GLY A 571 3.16 18.47 8.38
C GLY A 571 1.82 18.20 7.74
N GLY A 572 1.10 17.28 8.35
CA GLY A 572 -0.23 16.94 7.91
C GLY A 572 -1.04 16.31 9.01
N VAL A 573 -2.35 16.48 8.93
CA VAL A 573 -3.33 15.89 9.80
C VAL A 573 -4.45 15.27 8.98
N THR A 574 -4.92 14.13 9.44
CA THR A 574 -6.03 13.39 8.85
C THR A 574 -7.04 13.06 9.94
N TYR A 575 -8.30 13.31 9.64
CA TYR A 575 -9.43 12.81 10.40
C TYR A 575 -10.26 11.88 9.51
N ILE A 576 -10.60 10.69 10.00
CA ILE A 576 -11.43 9.70 9.29
C ILE A 576 -12.46 9.14 10.28
N ASN A 577 -13.74 9.29 9.96
CA ASN A 577 -14.82 8.56 10.62
C ASN A 577 -15.28 7.45 9.67
N ALA A 578 -14.82 6.22 9.92
CA ALA A 578 -15.16 5.03 9.14
C ALA A 578 -16.11 4.15 9.96
N THR A 579 -17.33 3.95 9.48
CA THR A 579 -18.38 3.24 10.22
C THR A 579 -19.22 2.32 9.34
N PHE A 580 -19.81 1.30 9.95
CA PHE A 580 -20.90 0.54 9.35
C PHE A 580 -22.15 1.42 9.26
N ARG A 581 -22.79 1.43 8.11
CA ARG A 581 -23.97 2.26 7.85
C ARG A 581 -25.28 1.52 8.12
N GLU A 582 -25.29 0.22 7.91
CA GLU A 582 -26.46 -0.66 7.98
C GLU A 582 -26.05 -1.99 8.65
N GLY A 583 -27.01 -2.86 8.91
CA GLY A 583 -26.80 -4.18 9.49
C GLY A 583 -26.64 -4.18 11.02
N PRO A 584 -26.23 -5.32 11.62
CA PRO A 584 -26.12 -5.49 13.05
C PRO A 584 -25.05 -4.62 13.72
N PHE A 585 -24.09 -4.12 12.96
CA PHE A 585 -23.01 -3.27 13.44
C PHE A 585 -23.18 -1.79 13.07
N ALA A 586 -24.37 -1.37 12.63
CA ALA A 586 -24.64 0.02 12.22
C ALA A 586 -24.21 1.02 13.30
N GLY A 587 -23.40 2.00 12.93
CA GLY A 587 -22.82 3.00 13.82
C GLY A 587 -21.48 2.61 14.46
N ASN A 588 -21.06 1.34 14.41
CA ASN A 588 -19.78 0.91 14.92
C ASN A 588 -18.62 1.34 14.01
N ASP A 589 -17.45 1.56 14.62
CA ASP A 589 -16.21 1.89 13.92
C ASP A 589 -15.71 0.68 13.11
N ILE A 590 -15.15 0.93 11.95
CA ILE A 590 -14.43 -0.08 11.15
C ILE A 590 -13.10 -0.42 11.84
N PRO A 591 -12.77 -1.71 12.00
CA PRO A 591 -11.52 -2.16 12.59
C PRO A 591 -10.27 -1.57 11.93
N LEU A 592 -9.21 -1.37 12.73
CA LEU A 592 -7.87 -0.90 12.35
C LEU A 592 -7.80 0.51 11.75
N VAL A 593 -8.85 1.29 11.80
CA VAL A 593 -8.87 2.68 11.33
C VAL A 593 -8.73 3.63 12.51
N SER A 594 -7.62 4.38 12.59
CA SER A 594 -7.48 5.47 13.55
C SER A 594 -8.28 6.67 13.08
N GLN A 595 -9.11 7.24 13.96
CA GLN A 595 -9.87 8.45 13.62
C GLN A 595 -8.96 9.65 13.37
N TRP A 596 -7.84 9.75 14.10
CA TRP A 596 -6.86 10.81 13.95
C TRP A 596 -5.49 10.23 13.62
N SER A 597 -4.85 10.78 12.61
CA SER A 597 -3.44 10.52 12.32
C SER A 597 -2.77 11.79 11.82
N GLY A 598 -1.45 11.83 11.94
CA GLY A 598 -0.69 12.98 11.50
C GLY A 598 0.81 12.75 11.49
N TYR A 599 1.50 13.69 10.86
CA TYR A 599 2.95 13.73 10.83
C TYR A 599 3.44 15.17 10.90
N ALA A 600 4.65 15.35 11.39
CA ALA A 600 5.37 16.60 11.34
C ALA A 600 6.84 16.33 11.03
N GLY A 601 7.46 17.18 10.23
CA GLY A 601 8.86 17.02 9.85
C GLY A 601 9.58 18.36 9.76
N LEU A 602 10.84 18.37 10.19
CA LEU A 602 11.78 19.46 10.04
C LEU A 602 13.00 18.94 9.28
N THR A 603 13.36 19.60 8.21
CA THR A 603 14.64 19.37 7.54
C THR A 603 15.47 20.66 7.65
N TRP A 604 16.70 20.53 8.17
CA TRP A 604 17.61 21.65 8.38
C TRP A 604 18.99 21.35 7.83
N ASP A 605 19.43 22.11 6.84
CA ASP A 605 20.80 22.12 6.34
C ASP A 605 21.69 22.90 7.32
N VAL A 606 22.13 22.21 8.38
CA VAL A 606 22.92 22.77 9.50
C VAL A 606 24.20 23.42 8.99
N VAL A 607 24.86 22.74 8.06
CA VAL A 607 25.97 23.30 7.30
C VAL A 607 25.63 23.06 5.82
N PRO A 608 25.25 24.10 5.06
CA PRO A 608 24.80 23.96 3.68
C PRO A 608 25.76 23.09 2.85
N LYS A 609 25.22 22.12 2.12
CA LYS A 609 25.93 21.11 1.30
C LYS A 609 26.73 20.05 2.08
N TRP A 610 26.95 20.21 3.40
CA TRP A 610 27.82 19.33 4.19
C TRP A 610 27.09 18.52 5.23
N LEU A 611 26.07 19.08 5.87
CA LEU A 611 25.39 18.46 6.98
C LEU A 611 23.91 18.84 7.02
N THR A 612 23.06 17.82 6.92
CA THR A 612 21.59 17.95 6.99
C THR A 612 21.06 17.14 8.16
N LEU A 613 20.17 17.78 8.94
CA LEU A 613 19.37 17.13 9.99
C LEU A 613 17.93 17.00 9.48
N ASP A 614 17.34 15.82 9.59
CA ASP A 614 15.90 15.61 9.44
C ASP A 614 15.32 15.02 10.71
N VAL A 615 14.23 15.61 11.18
CA VAL A 615 13.45 15.14 12.33
C VAL A 615 12.03 14.92 11.85
N THR A 616 11.52 13.71 11.99
CA THR A 616 10.15 13.36 11.59
C THR A 616 9.41 12.71 12.74
N SER A 617 8.19 13.19 13.01
CA SER A 617 7.26 12.61 13.98
C SER A 617 6.05 12.05 13.28
N ARG A 618 5.56 10.91 13.76
CA ARG A 618 4.33 10.25 13.30
C ARG A 618 3.41 10.01 14.49
N LEU A 619 2.11 10.21 14.28
CA LEU A 619 1.08 10.13 15.31
C LEU A 619 -0.10 9.31 14.75
N PHE A 620 -0.54 8.31 15.51
CA PHE A 620 -1.75 7.55 15.22
C PHE A 620 -2.62 7.50 16.47
N GLY A 621 -3.90 7.83 16.33
CA GLY A 621 -4.88 7.70 17.39
C GLY A 621 -5.16 6.23 17.73
N SER A 622 -5.86 6.02 18.83
CA SER A 622 -6.38 4.70 19.17
C SER A 622 -7.35 4.20 18.10
N ARG A 623 -7.43 2.85 17.95
CA ARG A 623 -8.27 2.21 16.96
C ARG A 623 -8.75 0.84 17.40
N ARG A 624 -9.82 0.34 16.78
CA ARG A 624 -10.33 -1.01 17.02
C ARG A 624 -9.33 -2.05 16.57
N MET A 625 -9.32 -3.20 17.25
CA MET A 625 -8.54 -4.37 16.80
C MET A 625 -9.17 -4.97 15.54
N ASP A 626 -8.37 -5.68 14.77
CA ASP A 626 -8.89 -6.49 13.66
C ASP A 626 -9.94 -7.48 14.16
N ASN A 627 -10.97 -7.70 13.36
CA ASN A 627 -12.13 -8.57 13.69
C ASN A 627 -13.00 -8.11 14.87
N ASP A 628 -12.89 -6.86 15.33
CA ASP A 628 -13.75 -6.27 16.35
C ASP A 628 -14.87 -5.41 15.73
N GLN A 629 -15.65 -5.95 14.80
CA GLN A 629 -16.78 -5.23 14.18
C GLN A 629 -17.85 -4.84 15.21
N ALA A 630 -18.00 -5.63 16.26
CA ALA A 630 -18.91 -5.35 17.36
C ALA A 630 -18.44 -4.23 18.30
N ASN A 631 -17.19 -3.78 18.16
CA ASN A 631 -16.55 -2.74 18.99
C ASN A 631 -16.56 -3.06 20.49
N LEU A 632 -16.35 -4.32 20.84
CA LEU A 632 -16.37 -4.81 22.22
C LEU A 632 -14.98 -4.96 22.84
N GLN A 633 -13.93 -5.04 22.02
CA GLN A 633 -12.58 -5.27 22.49
C GLN A 633 -11.89 -3.96 22.95
N PRO A 634 -10.84 -4.06 23.80
CA PRO A 634 -9.98 -2.92 24.09
C PRO A 634 -9.42 -2.31 22.80
N LEU A 635 -9.18 -1.00 22.81
CA LEU A 635 -8.55 -0.33 21.68
C LEU A 635 -7.05 -0.64 21.59
N ILE A 636 -6.50 -0.72 20.39
CA ILE A 636 -5.08 -0.53 20.17
C ILE A 636 -4.75 0.90 20.62
N PRO A 637 -3.79 1.11 21.55
CA PRO A 637 -3.49 2.43 22.07
C PRO A 637 -3.01 3.41 21.00
N ALA A 638 -3.24 4.70 21.25
CA ALA A 638 -2.62 5.75 20.46
C ALA A 638 -1.09 5.71 20.60
N GLN A 639 -0.38 6.06 19.54
CA GLN A 639 1.07 5.99 19.48
C GLN A 639 1.67 7.23 18.81
N ALA A 640 2.88 7.57 19.24
CA ALA A 640 3.70 8.63 18.65
C ALA A 640 5.14 8.15 18.56
N THR A 641 5.77 8.35 17.41
CA THR A 641 7.20 8.09 17.23
C THR A 641 7.90 9.33 16.70
N VAL A 642 9.17 9.47 17.06
CA VAL A 642 10.05 10.51 16.53
C VAL A 642 11.30 9.83 16.01
N ASP A 643 11.63 10.13 14.76
CA ASP A 643 12.79 9.62 14.06
C ASP A 643 13.72 10.79 13.71
N VAL A 644 15.03 10.57 13.83
CA VAL A 644 16.04 11.58 13.56
C VAL A 644 17.08 11.01 12.63
N LYS A 645 17.45 11.76 11.59
CA LYS A 645 18.55 11.43 10.68
C LYS A 645 19.50 12.61 10.55
N LEU A 646 20.76 12.34 10.71
CA LEU A 646 21.86 13.24 10.42
C LEU A 646 22.60 12.71 9.20
N GLY A 647 22.75 13.48 8.14
CA GLY A 647 23.44 13.09 6.92
C GLY A 647 24.46 14.10 6.50
N GLY A 648 25.54 13.62 5.86
CA GLY A 648 26.62 14.46 5.37
C GLY A 648 27.13 14.02 4.01
N LYS A 649 27.67 14.99 3.24
CA LYS A 649 28.30 14.74 1.95
C LYS A 649 29.63 15.48 1.88
N TYR A 650 30.67 14.78 1.41
CA TYR A 650 31.97 15.34 1.13
C TYR A 650 32.50 14.81 -0.21
N ASP A 651 32.60 15.70 -1.21
CA ASP A 651 32.93 15.33 -2.58
C ASP A 651 31.98 14.24 -3.11
N ARG A 652 32.51 13.07 -3.49
CA ARG A 652 31.76 11.90 -3.95
C ARG A 652 31.27 10.98 -2.82
N PHE A 653 31.74 11.19 -1.61
CA PHE A 653 31.37 10.37 -0.45
C PHE A 653 30.20 10.97 0.32
N PHE A 654 29.35 10.14 0.86
CA PHE A 654 28.27 10.55 1.73
C PHE A 654 28.04 9.51 2.82
N TRP A 655 27.44 9.98 3.90
CA TRP A 655 27.11 9.15 5.05
C TRP A 655 25.81 9.62 5.70
N SER A 656 25.18 8.77 6.46
CA SER A 656 24.14 9.17 7.41
C SER A 656 24.10 8.28 8.63
N ALA A 657 23.58 8.85 9.74
CA ALA A 657 23.22 8.15 10.95
C ALA A 657 21.76 8.46 11.26
N ALA A 658 20.96 7.43 11.44
CA ALA A 658 19.57 7.58 11.82
C ALA A 658 19.27 6.88 13.15
N LEU A 659 18.43 7.52 13.96
CA LEU A 659 17.91 6.98 15.20
C LEU A 659 16.38 7.00 15.07
N LEU A 660 15.78 5.83 14.96
CA LEU A 660 14.35 5.66 14.85
C LEU A 660 13.75 5.40 16.22
N ASN A 661 12.52 5.87 16.41
CA ASN A 661 11.82 5.76 17.70
C ASN A 661 12.72 6.25 18.85
N VAL A 662 13.16 7.51 18.77
CA VAL A 662 14.15 8.12 19.69
C VAL A 662 13.79 7.94 21.16
N PHE A 663 12.50 7.98 21.48
CA PHE A 663 11.98 7.86 22.86
C PHE A 663 11.80 6.42 23.35
N ASP A 664 12.15 5.42 22.51
CA ASP A 664 12.04 3.99 22.82
C ASP A 664 10.63 3.56 23.22
N ALA A 665 9.63 4.10 22.52
CA ALA A 665 8.24 3.74 22.78
C ALA A 665 8.01 2.26 22.42
N HIS A 666 7.48 1.50 23.36
CA HIS A 666 7.09 0.11 23.15
C HIS A 666 5.60 0.08 22.77
N TYR A 667 5.29 -0.40 21.59
CA TYR A 667 3.95 -0.34 21.04
C TYR A 667 3.69 -1.47 20.04
N TYR A 668 2.43 -1.58 19.63
CA TYR A 668 1.99 -2.41 18.50
C TYR A 668 0.95 -1.61 17.71
N ASP A 669 0.96 -1.75 16.40
CA ASP A 669 0.01 -1.07 15.53
C ASP A 669 -0.99 -2.02 14.86
N TYR A 670 -0.81 -3.32 15.11
CA TYR A 670 -1.74 -4.36 14.70
C TYR A 670 -2.02 -5.32 15.85
N ALA A 671 -3.29 -5.59 16.07
CA ALA A 671 -3.76 -6.64 16.95
C ALA A 671 -5.06 -7.23 16.38
N ILE A 672 -5.25 -8.52 16.61
CA ILE A 672 -6.43 -9.28 16.16
C ILE A 672 -7.21 -9.77 17.37
N ALA A 673 -8.50 -9.49 17.41
CA ALA A 673 -9.39 -9.98 18.46
C ALA A 673 -9.51 -11.52 18.39
N SER A 674 -9.24 -12.19 19.52
CA SER A 674 -9.33 -13.65 19.66
C SER A 674 -10.66 -14.09 20.25
N GLY A 675 -11.67 -13.28 20.26
CA GLY A 675 -12.94 -13.55 20.90
C GLY A 675 -14.12 -13.42 19.96
N GLY A 676 -15.00 -14.36 20.07
CA GLY A 676 -16.19 -14.44 19.25
C GLY A 676 -16.04 -15.44 18.12
N ILE A 677 -15.79 -16.70 18.47
CA ILE A 677 -16.23 -17.79 17.61
C ILE A 677 -17.74 -17.65 17.56
N ALA A 678 -18.24 -16.90 16.58
CA ALA A 678 -19.66 -16.96 16.26
C ALA A 678 -19.99 -18.44 16.05
N ALA A 679 -21.15 -18.86 16.53
CA ALA A 679 -21.59 -20.24 16.43
C ALA A 679 -21.34 -20.80 15.04
N GLY A 680 -20.23 -21.53 14.91
CA GLY A 680 -20.00 -22.40 13.77
C GLY A 680 -20.70 -23.74 14.04
N PRO A 681 -20.85 -24.62 13.05
CA PRO A 681 -21.48 -25.93 13.22
C PRO A 681 -20.81 -26.81 14.28
N PHE A 682 -19.65 -26.44 14.78
CA PHE A 682 -18.87 -27.17 15.78
C PHE A 682 -18.78 -26.49 17.16
N PHE A 683 -19.27 -25.24 17.27
CA PHE A 683 -19.34 -24.55 18.55
C PHE A 683 -20.81 -24.25 18.85
N PRO A 684 -21.31 -24.62 20.05
CA PRO A 684 -22.70 -24.33 20.40
C PRO A 684 -22.99 -22.85 20.23
N ALA A 685 -24.10 -22.55 19.57
CA ALA A 685 -24.59 -21.19 19.42
C ALA A 685 -24.65 -20.53 20.80
N GLY A 686 -23.98 -19.37 20.98
CA GLY A 686 -24.19 -18.52 22.13
C GLY A 686 -23.08 -18.43 23.16
N LEU A 687 -21.83 -18.79 22.83
CA LEU A 687 -20.73 -18.29 23.65
C LEU A 687 -20.55 -16.79 23.34
N PRO A 688 -20.74 -15.92 24.34
CA PRO A 688 -20.52 -14.50 24.13
C PRO A 688 -19.07 -14.27 23.66
N PRO A 689 -18.80 -13.24 22.83
CA PRO A 689 -17.44 -12.89 22.46
C PRO A 689 -16.60 -12.71 23.71
N THR A 690 -15.46 -13.39 23.79
CA THR A 690 -14.59 -13.30 24.95
C THR A 690 -13.90 -11.93 24.93
N ILE A 691 -14.45 -11.00 25.69
CA ILE A 691 -13.92 -9.63 25.78
C ILE A 691 -12.52 -9.65 26.39
N GLY A 692 -11.60 -8.92 25.78
CA GLY A 692 -10.24 -8.74 26.27
C GLY A 692 -9.24 -9.79 25.81
N LEU A 693 -9.62 -10.78 25.00
CA LEU A 693 -8.67 -11.74 24.41
C LEU A 693 -8.23 -11.30 23.02
N PHE A 694 -6.93 -11.18 22.82
CA PHE A 694 -6.37 -10.74 21.53
C PHE A 694 -4.94 -11.26 21.32
N ASN A 695 -4.49 -11.21 20.07
CA ASN A 695 -3.11 -11.40 19.66
C ASN A 695 -2.57 -10.05 19.17
N ALA A 696 -1.46 -9.57 19.74
CA ALA A 696 -0.82 -8.34 19.31
C ALA A 696 0.54 -8.62 18.66
N PHE A 697 0.95 -7.74 17.76
CA PHE A 697 2.20 -7.83 17.00
C PHE A 697 3.12 -6.68 17.43
N PRO A 698 3.98 -6.90 18.44
CA PRO A 698 4.87 -5.86 18.97
C PRO A 698 5.87 -5.37 17.91
N LEU A 699 6.14 -4.06 17.93
CA LEU A 699 7.09 -3.41 17.06
C LEU A 699 8.40 -3.11 17.77
N ALA A 700 9.45 -2.88 16.98
CA ALA A 700 10.77 -2.56 17.49
C ALA A 700 10.76 -1.25 18.28
N GLY A 701 11.46 -1.22 19.41
CA GLY A 701 11.80 -0.02 20.14
C GLY A 701 12.84 0.83 19.37
N ARG A 702 13.68 1.52 20.10
CA ARG A 702 14.73 2.36 19.50
C ARG A 702 15.63 1.57 18.55
N THR A 703 15.79 2.07 17.32
CA THR A 703 16.57 1.42 16.27
C THR A 703 17.62 2.39 15.72
N PHE A 704 18.84 1.93 15.58
CA PHE A 704 19.96 2.68 15.04
C PHE A 704 20.34 2.17 13.66
N LEU A 705 20.66 3.09 12.72
CA LEU A 705 21.08 2.78 11.37
C LEU A 705 22.20 3.71 10.91
N LEU A 706 23.26 3.13 10.37
CA LEU A 706 24.36 3.84 9.73
C LEU A 706 24.37 3.55 8.24
N GLN A 707 24.73 4.54 7.44
CA GLN A 707 24.92 4.45 6.01
C GLN A 707 26.23 5.11 5.61
N ALA A 708 26.95 4.51 4.67
CA ALA A 708 28.05 5.13 3.97
C ALA A 708 27.97 4.77 2.48
N GLY A 709 28.42 5.66 1.61
CA GLY A 709 28.39 5.41 0.17
C GLY A 709 29.27 6.39 -0.62
N ALA A 710 29.35 6.09 -1.91
CA ALA A 710 30.06 6.93 -2.88
C ALA A 710 29.30 7.01 -4.20
N THR A 711 29.39 8.17 -4.86
CA THR A 711 28.85 8.46 -6.20
C THR A 711 30.03 8.63 -7.16
N PHE A 712 29.92 8.09 -8.39
CA PHE A 712 30.99 8.07 -9.39
C PHE A 712 30.56 8.74 -10.70
#